data_f22433bea1ffbd66322d5672bf995c05
#
_entry.id   f22433bea1ffbd66322d5672bf995c05
#
_cell.length_a   1.000
_cell.length_b   1.000
_cell.length_c   1.000
_cell.angle_alpha   90.00
_cell.angle_beta   90.00
_cell.angle_gamma   90.00
#
_symmetry.space_group_name_H-M   'P 1'
#
loop_
_entity.id
_entity.type
_entity.pdbx_description
1 polymer ?
#
loop_
_entity_poly.entity_id
_entity_poly.type
_entity_poly.pdbx_seq_one_letter_code
_entity_poly.pdbx_strand_id
1 'polypeptide(L)'
;VPHPSATPASGELPALYDPPELRKDRWDQVGRRLLAKMIGEFAHEEIVRPEPESDLDPGSEPEPGSEARRGAEGKVAPLRGEHNPATGLDTSAGAASSRPSPRPASAHHDTPYRDTPRANNVHENTAHENTDTLRPYALRLDAGGSLSFRARRASYDSWRVDPASLTLTEEGAEPCPFTDPLGFLTRARGTLEIDGATLGHVVRELSTTLAADARLHRDARTVAELADLGYAELEGHQTGHPWIVLNKGRLGFSATDAADWAPEARRATPIPWIAVHTTLATYRGVPSLHSAEQLYARELAPATRESFDGVLRARGLTPESYLYLPVHPWQWDDVVLPLFAPSVAAGAIVPLPSDGDLRLPQQSIRTFLNVSHPDRHTVKLPLSVLNTLVWRGLPTERTLAAPAVTAWMHALRDADPFLRDTCGVILLGEVASVTVNHPVYDALPEVPYQYKELLGAIWREPVSRHLAPGERARTLAALLHTDPDGRAFTAELVARSGLAPNVWLRRLFAALLPPLLHFLYRYGTVFSPHGENAIVVFDDHDVPVRLAVKDFVDDVNVSADPLPEHATMPDDVRNVLLTEPPAFLTQFIHSGLFVGVFRYLAPLCEEQLGVPEAEFWALVRAEIVRHQARFPELKERYEMFDLLTPRIERLCLNRNRLHLDGYRDRPERPHAAVHGTVPNPLHRP
;
A
#
# COMPACT_ATOMS: atom_id res chain seq x y z
N VAL A 1 -6.49 22.84 22.50
CA VAL A 1 -6.85 23.81 21.48
C VAL A 1 -8.23 24.29 21.85
N PRO A 2 -8.48 25.60 22.09
CA PRO A 2 -9.85 26.03 22.21
C PRO A 2 -10.52 25.81 20.87
N HIS A 3 -11.57 24.99 20.84
CA HIS A 3 -12.53 25.06 19.76
C HIS A 3 -12.90 26.54 19.55
N PRO A 4 -12.94 27.04 18.33
CA PRO A 4 -13.60 28.30 18.08
C PRO A 4 -15.12 28.06 18.13
N SER A 5 -15.64 27.77 19.32
CA SER A 5 -17.05 27.98 19.64
C SER A 5 -17.26 29.44 20.05
N ALA A 6 -16.77 30.34 19.25
CA ALA A 6 -17.34 31.66 19.19
C ALA A 6 -18.54 31.56 18.27
N THR A 7 -19.73 31.42 18.85
CA THR A 7 -20.98 31.71 18.17
C THR A 7 -20.78 33.04 17.46
N PRO A 8 -20.91 33.15 16.13
CA PRO A 8 -20.79 34.43 15.46
C PRO A 8 -21.90 35.32 15.98
N ALA A 9 -21.52 36.50 16.47
CA ALA A 9 -22.42 37.49 17.03
C ALA A 9 -23.24 38.25 15.95
N SER A 10 -23.26 37.77 14.73
CA SER A 10 -24.10 38.22 13.61
C SER A 10 -24.68 36.98 12.93
N GLY A 11 -25.97 36.96 12.66
CA GLY A 11 -26.73 35.84 12.07
C GLY A 11 -26.37 35.54 10.60
N GLU A 12 -25.14 35.76 10.18
CA GLU A 12 -24.61 35.30 8.90
C GLU A 12 -24.24 33.82 9.00
N LEU A 13 -24.83 33.01 8.15
CA LEU A 13 -24.42 31.61 7.97
C LEU A 13 -22.93 31.57 7.57
N PRO A 14 -22.14 30.65 8.13
CA PRO A 14 -20.74 30.50 7.71
C PRO A 14 -20.69 30.24 6.20
N ALA A 15 -19.80 30.94 5.50
CA ALA A 15 -19.61 30.76 4.07
C ALA A 15 -19.22 29.29 3.79
N LEU A 16 -19.83 28.70 2.76
CA LEU A 16 -19.44 27.36 2.30
C LEU A 16 -18.02 27.39 1.77
N TYR A 17 -17.27 26.31 2.02
CA TYR A 17 -15.97 26.11 1.43
C TYR A 17 -16.10 25.98 -0.11
N ASP A 18 -15.44 26.89 -0.86
CA ASP A 18 -15.33 26.83 -2.33
C ASP A 18 -13.92 26.36 -2.70
N PRO A 19 -13.75 25.09 -3.10
CA PRO A 19 -12.42 24.53 -3.41
C PRO A 19 -11.83 25.18 -4.68
N PRO A 20 -10.69 25.89 -4.60
CA PRO A 20 -10.09 26.55 -5.77
C PRO A 20 -9.54 25.54 -6.79
N GLU A 21 -9.33 24.29 -6.40
CA GLU A 21 -8.91 23.21 -7.30
C GLU A 21 -10.03 22.69 -8.19
N LEU A 22 -11.30 22.82 -7.82
CA LEU A 22 -12.43 22.30 -8.59
C LEU A 22 -12.86 23.32 -9.66
N ARG A 23 -12.09 23.39 -10.74
CA ARG A 23 -12.39 24.16 -11.96
C ARG A 23 -12.45 23.23 -13.16
N LYS A 24 -13.30 23.52 -14.13
CA LYS A 24 -13.65 22.60 -15.22
C LYS A 24 -12.43 22.15 -16.05
N ASP A 25 -11.59 23.07 -16.42
CA ASP A 25 -10.36 22.79 -17.20
C ASP A 25 -9.43 21.81 -16.50
N ARG A 26 -9.18 22.03 -15.20
CA ARG A 26 -8.38 21.15 -14.38
C ARG A 26 -9.06 19.80 -14.16
N TRP A 27 -10.39 19.83 -13.92
CA TRP A 27 -11.17 18.61 -13.76
C TRP A 27 -11.10 17.71 -14.99
N ASP A 28 -11.26 18.30 -16.19
CA ASP A 28 -11.16 17.58 -17.46
C ASP A 28 -9.75 17.01 -17.66
N GLN A 29 -8.71 17.72 -17.23
CA GLN A 29 -7.32 17.26 -17.36
C GLN A 29 -7.01 16.10 -16.43
N VAL A 30 -7.37 16.18 -15.15
CA VAL A 30 -7.15 15.08 -14.20
C VAL A 30 -8.07 13.89 -14.51
N GLY A 31 -9.31 14.15 -14.93
CA GLY A 31 -10.25 13.13 -15.36
C GLY A 31 -9.73 12.30 -16.53
N ARG A 32 -9.17 12.95 -17.55
CA ARG A 32 -8.54 12.30 -18.69
C ARG A 32 -7.37 11.40 -18.29
N ARG A 33 -6.49 11.89 -17.40
CA ARG A 33 -5.33 11.11 -16.91
C ARG A 33 -5.81 9.90 -16.07
N LEU A 34 -6.78 10.10 -15.21
CA LEU A 34 -7.32 9.01 -14.38
C LEU A 34 -8.09 7.98 -15.23
N LEU A 35 -8.82 8.41 -16.26
CA LEU A 35 -9.50 7.50 -17.18
C LEU A 35 -8.50 6.63 -17.97
N ALA A 36 -7.42 7.22 -18.47
CA ALA A 36 -6.36 6.48 -19.14
C ALA A 36 -5.72 5.44 -18.21
N LYS A 37 -5.41 5.83 -16.95
CA LYS A 37 -4.94 4.91 -15.91
C LYS A 37 -5.96 3.79 -15.67
N MET A 38 -7.24 4.13 -15.52
CA MET A 38 -8.31 3.18 -15.23
C MET A 38 -8.43 2.13 -16.34
N ILE A 39 -8.45 2.54 -17.61
CA ILE A 39 -8.47 1.62 -18.74
C ILE A 39 -7.24 0.72 -18.75
N GLY A 40 -6.05 1.30 -18.56
CA GLY A 40 -4.79 0.56 -18.55
C GLY A 40 -4.72 -0.50 -17.45
N GLU A 41 -5.10 -0.14 -16.20
CA GLU A 41 -5.06 -1.07 -15.07
C GLU A 41 -6.19 -2.10 -15.12
N PHE A 42 -7.38 -1.72 -15.57
CA PHE A 42 -8.48 -2.66 -15.77
C PHE A 42 -8.19 -3.66 -16.90
N ALA A 43 -7.51 -3.23 -17.96
CA ALA A 43 -7.06 -4.13 -19.02
C ALA A 43 -5.92 -5.05 -18.55
N HIS A 44 -4.99 -4.55 -17.71
CA HIS A 44 -3.94 -5.37 -17.09
C HIS A 44 -4.54 -6.47 -16.18
N GLU A 45 -5.58 -6.14 -15.42
CA GLU A 45 -6.27 -7.11 -14.54
C GLU A 45 -7.35 -7.93 -15.26
N GLU A 46 -7.49 -7.78 -16.59
CA GLU A 46 -8.54 -8.41 -17.43
C GLU A 46 -9.98 -8.12 -16.95
N ILE A 47 -10.20 -6.98 -16.30
CA ILE A 47 -11.54 -6.48 -15.98
C ILE A 47 -12.23 -5.99 -17.25
N VAL A 48 -11.46 -5.33 -18.15
CA VAL A 48 -11.89 -4.99 -19.50
C VAL A 48 -10.94 -5.61 -20.52
N ARG A 49 -11.43 -5.85 -21.73
CA ARG A 49 -10.65 -6.44 -22.82
C ARG A 49 -10.73 -5.55 -24.06
N PRO A 50 -9.79 -4.58 -24.22
CA PRO A 50 -9.74 -3.76 -25.41
C PRO A 50 -9.40 -4.61 -26.64
N GLU A 51 -10.14 -4.37 -27.73
CA GLU A 51 -9.93 -5.01 -29.04
C GLU A 51 -9.17 -4.05 -29.99
N PRO A 52 -8.33 -4.53 -30.92
CA PRO A 52 -7.80 -3.69 -31.97
C PRO A 52 -8.94 -3.01 -32.73
N GLU A 53 -8.80 -1.73 -33.07
CA GLU A 53 -9.89 -0.99 -33.72
C GLU A 53 -10.26 -1.57 -35.10
N SER A 54 -9.31 -2.20 -35.80
CA SER A 54 -9.53 -2.95 -37.03
C SER A 54 -10.57 -4.07 -36.92
N ASP A 55 -10.71 -4.67 -35.75
CA ASP A 55 -11.57 -5.83 -35.50
C ASP A 55 -13.02 -5.42 -35.18
N LEU A 56 -13.25 -4.11 -35.02
CA LEU A 56 -14.57 -3.54 -34.74
C LEU A 56 -15.29 -3.07 -36.01
N ASP A 57 -14.64 -3.05 -37.15
CA ASP A 57 -15.24 -2.65 -38.41
C ASP A 57 -16.26 -3.70 -38.90
N PRO A 58 -17.56 -3.35 -39.14
CA PRO A 58 -18.60 -4.31 -39.49
C PRO A 58 -18.36 -5.12 -40.78
N GLY A 59 -17.30 -4.79 -41.52
CA GLY A 59 -16.91 -5.43 -42.74
C GLY A 59 -15.75 -6.43 -42.63
N SER A 60 -15.11 -6.58 -41.49
CA SER A 60 -14.05 -7.56 -41.28
C SER A 60 -14.64 -8.94 -40.98
N GLU A 61 -14.48 -9.92 -41.85
CA GLU A 61 -14.79 -11.32 -41.53
C GLU A 61 -13.90 -11.76 -40.35
N PRO A 62 -14.47 -12.44 -39.32
CA PRO A 62 -13.67 -12.91 -38.22
C PRO A 62 -12.63 -13.92 -38.69
N GLU A 63 -11.37 -13.72 -38.33
CA GLU A 63 -10.33 -14.73 -38.60
C GLU A 63 -10.74 -16.09 -38.05
N PRO A 64 -10.61 -17.19 -38.79
CA PRO A 64 -11.00 -18.52 -38.37
C PRO A 64 -10.06 -18.99 -37.26
N GLY A 65 -10.42 -18.74 -36.02
CA GLY A 65 -9.66 -19.11 -34.81
C GLY A 65 -10.15 -18.43 -33.52
N SER A 66 -10.99 -17.42 -33.60
CA SER A 66 -11.46 -16.66 -32.42
C SER A 66 -12.58 -17.36 -31.64
N GLU A 67 -13.36 -18.22 -32.29
CA GLU A 67 -14.48 -18.93 -31.62
C GLU A 67 -14.07 -20.07 -30.69
N ALA A 68 -12.85 -20.64 -30.84
CA ALA A 68 -12.38 -21.74 -29.98
C ALA A 68 -11.99 -21.31 -28.55
N ARG A 69 -11.95 -20.03 -28.25
CA ARG A 69 -11.63 -19.52 -26.89
C ARG A 69 -12.85 -19.14 -26.05
N ARG A 70 -14.05 -19.13 -26.59
CA ARG A 70 -15.28 -18.78 -25.85
C ARG A 70 -15.91 -19.94 -25.05
N GLY A 71 -15.36 -21.15 -25.09
CA GLY A 71 -15.97 -22.36 -24.54
C GLY A 71 -15.32 -22.98 -23.31
N ALA A 72 -14.35 -22.35 -22.67
CA ALA A 72 -13.66 -22.93 -21.50
C ALA A 72 -13.73 -22.03 -20.25
N GLU A 73 -14.92 -21.56 -19.93
CA GLU A 73 -15.18 -20.96 -18.62
C GLU A 73 -15.60 -22.05 -17.64
N GLY A 74 -14.65 -22.46 -16.79
CA GLY A 74 -14.92 -23.29 -15.63
C GLY A 74 -15.76 -22.50 -14.63
N LYS A 75 -17.02 -22.90 -14.49
CA LYS A 75 -17.92 -22.40 -13.43
C LYS A 75 -17.27 -22.72 -12.07
N VAL A 76 -16.82 -21.71 -11.35
CA VAL A 76 -16.53 -21.80 -9.93
C VAL A 76 -17.87 -21.85 -9.21
N ALA A 77 -18.23 -23.02 -8.67
CA ALA A 77 -19.42 -23.20 -7.85
C ALA A 77 -19.20 -22.56 -6.48
N PRO A 78 -20.22 -21.83 -5.93
CA PRO A 78 -20.13 -21.36 -4.57
C PRO A 78 -20.27 -22.53 -3.59
N LEU A 79 -19.38 -22.67 -2.64
CA LEU A 79 -19.51 -23.57 -1.50
C LEU A 79 -20.71 -23.11 -0.64
N ARG A 80 -21.82 -23.83 -0.79
CA ARG A 80 -22.96 -23.71 0.14
C ARG A 80 -22.63 -24.50 1.41
N GLY A 81 -22.59 -23.80 2.55
CA GLY A 81 -22.68 -24.41 3.86
C GLY A 81 -24.11 -24.93 4.07
N GLU A 82 -24.26 -26.22 4.26
CA GLU A 82 -25.53 -26.82 4.65
C GLU A 82 -25.81 -26.57 6.14
N HIS A 83 -26.88 -25.85 6.42
CA HIS A 83 -27.52 -25.82 7.74
C HIS A 83 -28.42 -27.05 7.87
N ASN A 84 -28.23 -27.81 8.94
CA ASN A 84 -29.23 -28.78 9.39
C ASN A 84 -29.66 -28.43 10.84
N PRO A 85 -30.95 -28.22 11.10
CA PRO A 85 -31.45 -27.95 12.44
C PRO A 85 -32.01 -29.21 13.08
N ALA A 86 -31.56 -29.56 14.28
CA ALA A 86 -32.36 -30.41 15.16
C ALA A 86 -31.98 -30.21 16.63
N THR A 87 -32.83 -29.52 17.33
CA THR A 87 -33.51 -29.84 18.62
C THR A 87 -32.80 -30.70 19.65
N GLY A 88 -32.77 -30.21 20.89
CA GLY A 88 -32.71 -31.03 22.10
C GLY A 88 -32.09 -30.30 23.28
N LEU A 89 -32.94 -29.82 24.18
CA LEU A 89 -32.64 -29.45 25.57
C LEU A 89 -32.02 -30.62 26.34
N ASP A 90 -30.97 -30.41 27.11
CA ASP A 90 -31.07 -30.79 28.52
C ASP A 90 -29.99 -30.11 29.39
N THR A 91 -30.40 -29.89 30.62
CA THR A 91 -29.74 -29.23 31.76
C THR A 91 -28.80 -30.18 32.50
N SER A 92 -27.58 -29.72 32.89
CA SER A 92 -27.12 -29.89 34.30
C SER A 92 -25.69 -29.34 34.50
N ALA A 93 -25.48 -28.83 35.73
CA ALA A 93 -24.30 -28.13 36.21
C ALA A 93 -23.04 -29.01 36.39
N GLY A 94 -21.86 -28.36 36.28
CA GLY A 94 -20.62 -28.98 36.73
C GLY A 94 -19.42 -28.08 36.47
N ALA A 95 -18.94 -27.42 37.52
CA ALA A 95 -17.71 -26.63 37.50
C ALA A 95 -16.47 -27.52 37.42
N ALA A 96 -15.55 -27.23 36.49
CA ALA A 96 -14.14 -27.61 36.64
C ALA A 96 -13.26 -26.80 35.67
N SER A 97 -12.14 -26.35 36.20
CA SER A 97 -11.02 -25.65 35.59
C SER A 97 -10.55 -26.26 34.29
N SER A 98 -10.34 -25.47 33.25
CA SER A 98 -9.71 -25.94 32.01
C SER A 98 -8.60 -25.00 31.53
N ARG A 99 -7.45 -25.58 31.37
CA ARG A 99 -6.30 -25.08 30.58
C ARG A 99 -6.72 -24.91 29.13
N PRO A 100 -6.16 -23.96 28.38
CA PRO A 100 -6.44 -23.85 26.94
C PRO A 100 -5.78 -24.99 26.16
N SER A 101 -6.58 -25.68 25.37
CA SER A 101 -6.13 -26.66 24.38
C SER A 101 -5.75 -25.98 23.08
N PRO A 102 -4.78 -26.53 22.32
CA PRO A 102 -4.38 -25.99 21.03
C PRO A 102 -5.45 -26.24 19.96
N ARG A 103 -5.65 -25.26 19.09
CA ARG A 103 -6.53 -25.38 17.93
C ARG A 103 -6.04 -26.48 16.98
N PRO A 104 -6.93 -27.26 16.36
CA PRO A 104 -6.53 -28.26 15.37
C PRO A 104 -6.12 -27.60 14.08
N ALA A 105 -5.00 -28.08 13.51
CA ALA A 105 -4.55 -27.79 12.17
C ALA A 105 -5.61 -28.22 11.15
N SER A 106 -5.89 -27.36 10.19
CA SER A 106 -6.73 -27.66 9.03
C SER A 106 -6.10 -28.79 8.21
N ALA A 107 -6.82 -29.91 8.10
CA ALA A 107 -6.41 -31.03 7.29
C ALA A 107 -6.53 -30.68 5.80
N HIS A 108 -5.40 -30.66 5.11
CA HIS A 108 -5.36 -30.68 3.66
C HIS A 108 -5.77 -32.10 3.16
N HIS A 109 -6.80 -32.16 2.34
CA HIS A 109 -7.12 -33.33 1.56
C HIS A 109 -6.19 -33.40 0.35
N ASP A 110 -5.24 -34.35 0.40
CA ASP A 110 -4.49 -34.81 -0.76
C ASP A 110 -5.42 -35.48 -1.76
N THR A 111 -5.57 -34.88 -2.94
CA THR A 111 -6.05 -35.61 -4.12
C THR A 111 -4.88 -35.86 -5.05
N PRO A 112 -4.62 -37.14 -5.46
CA PRO A 112 -3.49 -37.42 -6.30
C PRO A 112 -3.72 -36.95 -7.74
N TYR A 113 -2.79 -36.15 -8.23
CA TYR A 113 -2.68 -35.75 -9.63
C TYR A 113 -2.37 -37.00 -10.49
N ARG A 114 -3.28 -37.33 -11.41
CA ARG A 114 -3.02 -38.32 -12.45
C ARG A 114 -2.32 -37.63 -13.62
N ASP A 115 -1.08 -38.02 -13.85
CA ASP A 115 -0.33 -37.73 -15.08
C ASP A 115 -1.04 -38.32 -16.28
N THR A 116 -1.43 -37.48 -17.23
CA THR A 116 -1.65 -37.86 -18.61
C THR A 116 -0.71 -37.03 -19.49
N PRO A 117 0.11 -37.69 -20.33
CA PRO A 117 1.01 -36.96 -21.22
C PRO A 117 0.21 -36.29 -22.34
N ARG A 118 0.24 -34.97 -22.43
CA ARG A 118 -0.23 -34.25 -23.60
C ARG A 118 0.93 -33.89 -24.51
N ALA A 119 0.72 -34.28 -25.77
CA ALA A 119 1.59 -34.11 -26.89
C ALA A 119 2.10 -32.64 -27.05
N ASN A 120 3.39 -32.58 -27.35
CA ASN A 120 4.07 -31.38 -27.84
C ASN A 120 3.38 -30.89 -29.12
N ASN A 121 2.75 -29.70 -29.06
CA ASN A 121 2.60 -28.87 -30.23
C ASN A 121 3.53 -27.68 -30.07
N VAL A 122 4.65 -27.77 -30.74
CA VAL A 122 5.56 -26.71 -31.08
C VAL A 122 4.79 -25.73 -31.97
N HIS A 123 4.41 -24.58 -31.45
CA HIS A 123 4.13 -23.42 -32.28
C HIS A 123 5.30 -22.46 -32.13
N GLU A 124 6.13 -22.53 -33.18
CA GLU A 124 7.14 -21.56 -33.52
C GLU A 124 6.52 -20.18 -33.81
N ASN A 125 7.32 -19.17 -33.47
CA ASN A 125 7.29 -17.83 -34.03
C ASN A 125 6.01 -17.01 -33.97
N THR A 126 5.79 -16.36 -32.79
CA THR A 126 5.29 -15.01 -32.89
C THR A 126 6.51 -14.06 -32.98
N ALA A 127 6.69 -13.50 -34.15
CA ALA A 127 7.60 -12.40 -34.42
C ALA A 127 7.52 -11.37 -33.29
N HIS A 128 8.67 -10.86 -32.85
CA HIS A 128 8.73 -9.69 -31.98
C HIS A 128 8.05 -8.54 -32.73
N GLU A 129 6.76 -8.35 -32.52
CA GLU A 129 6.08 -7.15 -32.95
C GLU A 129 6.71 -5.98 -32.24
N ASN A 130 7.08 -4.99 -33.05
CA ASN A 130 7.67 -3.72 -32.63
C ASN A 130 6.76 -3.09 -31.52
N THR A 131 7.10 -3.26 -30.25
CA THR A 131 6.30 -2.82 -29.08
C THR A 131 6.31 -1.30 -28.92
N ASP A 132 7.08 -0.59 -29.75
CA ASP A 132 7.42 0.82 -29.62
C ASP A 132 6.34 1.79 -30.12
N THR A 133 5.33 1.31 -30.83
CA THR A 133 4.31 2.18 -31.44
C THR A 133 2.96 2.10 -30.70
N LEU A 134 2.37 3.27 -30.46
CA LEU A 134 0.98 3.39 -30.03
C LEU A 134 0.05 2.84 -31.12
N ARG A 135 -0.75 1.82 -30.79
CA ARG A 135 -1.73 1.21 -31.71
C ARG A 135 -3.15 1.62 -31.29
N PRO A 136 -4.10 1.70 -32.22
CA PRO A 136 -5.49 1.99 -31.94
C PRO A 136 -6.19 0.76 -31.36
N TYR A 137 -6.96 0.99 -30.30
CA TYR A 137 -7.81 0.01 -29.61
C TYR A 137 -9.17 0.64 -29.28
N ALA A 138 -10.17 -0.21 -29.08
CA ALA A 138 -11.46 0.24 -28.61
C ALA A 138 -12.07 -0.73 -27.60
N LEU A 139 -12.96 -0.19 -26.76
CA LEU A 139 -13.83 -0.91 -25.84
C LEU A 139 -15.29 -0.69 -26.24
N ARG A 140 -16.06 -1.75 -26.44
CA ARG A 140 -17.51 -1.69 -26.59
C ARG A 140 -18.14 -1.31 -25.24
N LEU A 141 -19.14 -0.45 -25.28
CA LEU A 141 -19.86 0.02 -24.10
C LEU A 141 -21.28 -0.59 -24.07
N ASP A 142 -21.80 -0.85 -22.87
CA ASP A 142 -23.10 -1.52 -22.69
C ASP A 142 -24.28 -0.74 -23.24
N ALA A 143 -24.20 0.60 -23.22
CA ALA A 143 -25.23 1.50 -23.70
C ALA A 143 -25.23 1.71 -25.23
N GLY A 144 -24.42 0.93 -25.96
CA GLY A 144 -24.10 1.17 -27.36
C GLY A 144 -22.93 2.15 -27.54
N GLY A 145 -22.28 2.08 -28.69
CA GLY A 145 -21.08 2.87 -28.96
C GLY A 145 -19.77 2.24 -28.44
N SER A 146 -18.71 3.00 -28.54
CA SER A 146 -17.34 2.55 -28.21
C SER A 146 -16.49 3.67 -27.62
N LEU A 147 -15.50 3.28 -26.80
CA LEU A 147 -14.43 4.14 -26.36
C LEU A 147 -13.15 3.73 -27.09
N SER A 148 -12.70 4.57 -28.02
CA SER A 148 -11.48 4.38 -28.79
C SER A 148 -10.30 5.10 -28.13
N PHE A 149 -9.11 4.52 -28.24
CA PHE A 149 -7.88 5.09 -27.69
C PHE A 149 -6.64 4.46 -28.34
N ARG A 150 -5.51 5.13 -28.18
CA ARG A 150 -4.21 4.58 -28.56
C ARG A 150 -3.47 4.08 -27.34
N ALA A 151 -2.88 2.89 -27.44
CA ALA A 151 -2.10 2.31 -26.37
C ALA A 151 -0.89 1.52 -26.86
N ARG A 152 0.10 1.35 -25.98
CA ARG A 152 1.24 0.45 -26.15
C ARG A 152 1.15 -0.67 -25.11
N ARG A 153 1.43 -1.90 -25.54
CA ARG A 153 1.63 -3.03 -24.63
C ARG A 153 3.06 -3.02 -24.10
N ALA A 154 3.25 -3.36 -22.84
CA ALA A 154 4.54 -3.38 -22.16
C ALA A 154 4.70 -4.64 -21.30
N SER A 155 5.83 -4.80 -20.61
CA SER A 155 6.13 -5.96 -19.76
C SER A 155 5.03 -6.22 -18.72
N TYR A 156 4.89 -7.48 -18.28
CA TYR A 156 3.83 -7.95 -17.39
C TYR A 156 2.41 -7.73 -17.95
N ASP A 157 2.21 -7.78 -19.26
CA ASP A 157 0.94 -7.48 -19.92
C ASP A 157 0.34 -6.11 -19.56
N SER A 158 1.19 -5.12 -19.28
CA SER A 158 0.72 -3.79 -18.95
C SER A 158 0.27 -3.00 -20.18
N TRP A 159 -0.61 -2.01 -19.95
CA TRP A 159 -1.17 -1.15 -20.96
C TRP A 159 -0.79 0.30 -20.71
N ARG A 160 -0.21 0.95 -21.69
CA ARG A 160 0.14 2.39 -21.66
C ARG A 160 -0.81 3.13 -22.58
N VAL A 161 -1.93 3.60 -22.00
CA VAL A 161 -2.95 4.36 -22.73
C VAL A 161 -2.51 5.82 -22.87
N ASP A 162 -2.56 6.36 -24.09
CA ASP A 162 -2.35 7.78 -24.33
C ASP A 162 -3.58 8.58 -23.91
N PRO A 163 -3.50 9.41 -22.85
CA PRO A 163 -4.64 10.16 -22.36
C PRO A 163 -5.23 11.12 -23.40
N ALA A 164 -4.43 11.63 -24.32
CA ALA A 164 -4.88 12.57 -25.34
C ALA A 164 -5.74 11.93 -26.45
N SER A 165 -5.65 10.60 -26.58
CA SER A 165 -6.31 9.85 -27.66
C SER A 165 -7.72 9.36 -27.33
N LEU A 166 -8.18 9.54 -26.08
CA LEU A 166 -9.47 9.03 -25.61
C LEU A 166 -10.65 9.69 -26.32
N THR A 167 -11.44 8.90 -27.04
CA THR A 167 -12.57 9.35 -27.85
C THR A 167 -13.78 8.45 -27.66
N LEU A 168 -14.92 9.04 -27.31
CA LEU A 168 -16.21 8.36 -27.20
C LEU A 168 -16.98 8.49 -28.52
N THR A 169 -17.49 7.38 -29.03
CA THR A 169 -18.42 7.32 -30.16
C THR A 169 -19.72 6.68 -29.67
N GLU A 170 -20.79 7.46 -29.56
CA GLU A 170 -22.13 6.95 -29.26
C GLU A 170 -22.85 6.58 -30.54
N GLU A 171 -23.85 5.71 -30.49
CA GLU A 171 -24.62 5.25 -31.64
C GLU A 171 -25.26 6.44 -32.37
N GLY A 172 -24.91 6.62 -33.66
CA GLY A 172 -25.44 7.71 -34.51
C GLY A 172 -24.84 9.09 -34.21
N ALA A 173 -23.78 9.20 -33.38
CA ALA A 173 -23.10 10.45 -33.07
C ALA A 173 -21.68 10.49 -33.65
N GLU A 174 -21.16 11.69 -33.87
CA GLU A 174 -19.77 11.90 -34.25
C GLU A 174 -18.83 11.64 -33.05
N PRO A 175 -17.62 11.09 -33.26
CA PRO A 175 -16.64 10.88 -32.23
C PRO A 175 -16.30 12.18 -31.49
N CYS A 176 -16.24 12.15 -30.14
CA CYS A 176 -15.87 13.30 -29.34
C CYS A 176 -14.80 12.95 -28.27
N PRO A 177 -13.91 13.90 -27.91
CA PRO A 177 -12.95 13.69 -26.81
C PRO A 177 -13.67 13.32 -25.51
N PHE A 178 -13.16 12.29 -24.81
CA PHE A 178 -13.79 11.80 -23.58
C PHE A 178 -12.84 11.91 -22.38
N THR A 179 -13.31 12.60 -21.34
CA THR A 179 -12.48 12.96 -20.16
C THR A 179 -13.13 12.59 -18.84
N ASP A 180 -14.29 11.89 -18.88
CA ASP A 180 -15.14 11.63 -17.71
C ASP A 180 -15.04 10.17 -17.23
N PRO A 181 -14.21 9.87 -16.21
CA PRO A 181 -14.11 8.52 -15.67
C PRO A 181 -15.39 8.07 -14.93
N LEU A 182 -16.20 8.97 -14.39
CA LEU A 182 -17.49 8.63 -13.77
C LEU A 182 -18.50 8.23 -14.85
N GLY A 183 -18.53 8.97 -15.95
CA GLY A 183 -19.34 8.62 -17.12
C GLY A 183 -18.93 7.29 -17.76
N PHE A 184 -17.65 6.94 -17.73
CA PHE A 184 -17.16 5.61 -18.16
C PHE A 184 -17.74 4.49 -17.31
N LEU A 185 -17.67 4.60 -15.97
CA LEU A 185 -18.23 3.59 -15.06
C LEU A 185 -19.71 3.31 -15.33
N THR A 186 -20.47 4.36 -15.65
CA THR A 186 -21.89 4.24 -15.93
C THR A 186 -22.16 3.51 -17.26
N ARG A 187 -21.36 3.85 -18.30
CA ARG A 187 -21.52 3.29 -19.66
C ARG A 187 -20.97 1.87 -19.80
N ALA A 188 -20.00 1.50 -18.99
CA ALA A 188 -19.32 0.20 -18.99
C ALA A 188 -19.76 -0.71 -17.83
N ARG A 189 -20.86 -0.41 -17.14
CA ARG A 189 -21.27 -1.12 -15.91
C ARG A 189 -21.41 -2.62 -16.11
N GLY A 190 -22.02 -3.07 -17.19
CA GLY A 190 -22.20 -4.48 -17.52
C GLY A 190 -20.86 -5.14 -17.87
N THR A 191 -20.05 -4.49 -18.69
CA THR A 191 -18.69 -4.93 -19.04
C THR A 191 -17.80 -5.06 -17.79
N LEU A 192 -17.97 -4.16 -16.81
CA LEU A 192 -17.24 -4.17 -15.55
C LEU A 192 -17.81 -5.18 -14.53
N GLU A 193 -18.98 -5.76 -14.79
CA GLU A 193 -19.70 -6.70 -13.92
C GLU A 193 -19.90 -6.17 -12.47
N ILE A 194 -20.20 -4.85 -12.33
CA ILE A 194 -20.35 -4.18 -11.05
C ILE A 194 -21.84 -4.04 -10.70
N ASP A 195 -22.24 -4.52 -9.52
CA ASP A 195 -23.59 -4.28 -9.00
C ASP A 195 -23.81 -2.81 -8.58
N GLY A 196 -25.10 -2.42 -8.41
CA GLY A 196 -25.44 -1.02 -8.12
C GLY A 196 -24.96 -0.52 -6.77
N ALA A 197 -24.85 -1.39 -5.76
CA ALA A 197 -24.37 -1.01 -4.42
C ALA A 197 -22.87 -0.74 -4.47
N THR A 198 -22.11 -1.66 -5.06
CA THR A 198 -20.67 -1.50 -5.29
C THR A 198 -20.39 -0.26 -6.14
N LEU A 199 -21.13 -0.04 -7.22
CA LEU A 199 -20.96 1.13 -8.08
C LEU A 199 -21.15 2.45 -7.31
N GLY A 200 -22.12 2.54 -6.41
CA GLY A 200 -22.34 3.73 -5.57
C GLY A 200 -21.10 4.08 -4.72
N HIS A 201 -20.47 3.08 -4.12
CA HIS A 201 -19.22 3.27 -3.36
C HIS A 201 -18.03 3.62 -4.27
N VAL A 202 -17.89 2.95 -5.41
CA VAL A 202 -16.84 3.23 -6.41
C VAL A 202 -16.94 4.67 -6.92
N VAL A 203 -18.12 5.15 -7.25
CA VAL A 203 -18.35 6.54 -7.67
C VAL A 203 -17.91 7.52 -6.59
N ARG A 204 -18.23 7.25 -5.31
CA ARG A 204 -17.78 8.09 -4.19
C ARG A 204 -16.26 8.12 -4.07
N GLU A 205 -15.59 6.97 -4.09
CA GLU A 205 -14.12 6.90 -4.01
C GLU A 205 -13.43 7.54 -5.22
N LEU A 206 -13.98 7.34 -6.42
CA LEU A 206 -13.43 7.93 -7.64
C LEU A 206 -13.57 9.46 -7.64
N SER A 207 -14.72 9.98 -7.18
CA SER A 207 -14.94 11.43 -7.05
C SER A 207 -13.97 12.07 -6.07
N THR A 208 -13.72 11.45 -4.91
CA THR A 208 -12.73 11.96 -3.94
C THR A 208 -11.30 11.81 -4.44
N THR A 209 -10.99 10.75 -5.20
CA THR A 209 -9.68 10.60 -5.87
C THR A 209 -9.46 11.72 -6.88
N LEU A 210 -10.45 12.03 -7.73
CA LEU A 210 -10.38 13.14 -8.69
C LEU A 210 -10.18 14.51 -8.01
N ALA A 211 -10.90 14.76 -6.91
CA ALA A 211 -10.75 16.00 -6.15
C ALA A 211 -9.34 16.13 -5.55
N ALA A 212 -8.78 15.05 -5.03
CA ALA A 212 -7.40 15.02 -4.51
C ALA A 212 -6.37 15.22 -5.63
N ASP A 213 -6.57 14.60 -6.80
CA ASP A 213 -5.71 14.78 -7.97
C ASP A 213 -5.79 16.21 -8.53
N ALA A 214 -6.98 16.83 -8.50
CA ALA A 214 -7.14 18.24 -8.87
C ALA A 214 -6.36 19.18 -7.94
N ARG A 215 -6.31 18.87 -6.64
CA ARG A 215 -5.50 19.60 -5.65
C ARG A 215 -4.02 19.44 -5.94
N LEU A 216 -3.54 18.22 -6.14
CA LEU A 216 -2.14 17.95 -6.51
C LEU A 216 -1.76 18.69 -7.78
N HIS A 217 -2.63 18.68 -8.80
CA HIS A 217 -2.38 19.37 -10.06
C HIS A 217 -2.35 20.91 -9.90
N ARG A 218 -3.21 21.49 -9.05
CA ARG A 218 -3.18 22.93 -8.74
C ARG A 218 -1.84 23.37 -8.16
N ASP A 219 -1.32 22.56 -7.22
CA ASP A 219 -0.15 22.88 -6.43
C ASP A 219 1.10 22.15 -6.92
N ALA A 220 1.06 21.67 -8.18
CA ALA A 220 2.17 20.94 -8.77
C ALA A 220 3.43 21.81 -8.88
N ARG A 221 4.57 21.18 -8.66
CA ARG A 221 5.91 21.76 -8.78
C ARG A 221 6.69 21.06 -9.87
N THR A 222 7.71 21.72 -10.38
CA THR A 222 8.68 21.08 -11.30
C THR A 222 9.46 20.01 -10.56
N VAL A 223 9.92 18.98 -11.29
CA VAL A 223 10.75 17.92 -10.70
C VAL A 223 12.07 18.46 -10.13
N ALA A 224 12.59 19.56 -10.68
CA ALA A 224 13.77 20.24 -10.15
C ALA A 224 13.51 20.80 -8.73
N GLU A 225 12.37 21.48 -8.51
CA GLU A 225 11.99 21.96 -7.18
C GLU A 225 11.72 20.80 -6.22
N LEU A 226 11.10 19.70 -6.70
CA LEU A 226 10.83 18.51 -5.89
C LEU A 226 12.10 17.79 -5.45
N ALA A 227 13.12 17.77 -6.29
CA ALA A 227 14.40 17.14 -5.97
C ALA A 227 15.16 17.82 -4.83
N ASP A 228 14.83 19.08 -4.52
CA ASP A 228 15.41 19.83 -3.41
C ASP A 228 14.68 19.64 -2.08
N LEU A 229 13.47 19.04 -2.11
CA LEU A 229 12.67 18.81 -0.91
C LEU A 229 13.24 17.70 -0.04
N GLY A 230 13.01 17.80 1.27
CA GLY A 230 13.25 16.74 2.24
C GLY A 230 12.26 15.58 2.12
N TYR A 231 12.58 14.46 2.76
CA TYR A 231 11.74 13.24 2.74
C TYR A 231 10.30 13.51 3.17
N ALA A 232 10.09 14.24 4.27
CA ALA A 232 8.77 14.51 4.82
C ALA A 232 7.90 15.39 3.88
N GLU A 233 8.52 16.38 3.26
CA GLU A 233 7.83 17.36 2.41
C GLU A 233 7.49 16.77 1.03
N LEU A 234 8.41 15.96 0.47
CA LEU A 234 8.25 15.33 -0.83
C LEU A 234 7.02 14.41 -0.89
N GLU A 235 6.70 13.72 0.21
CA GLU A 235 5.54 12.82 0.25
C GLU A 235 4.21 13.52 -0.06
N GLY A 236 4.04 14.77 0.32
CA GLY A 236 2.84 15.56 0.03
C GLY A 236 2.66 15.92 -1.45
N HIS A 237 3.63 15.65 -2.31
CA HIS A 237 3.57 15.89 -3.75
C HIS A 237 3.38 14.61 -4.57
N GLN A 238 3.41 13.44 -3.95
CA GLN A 238 3.30 12.17 -4.67
C GLN A 238 1.87 11.90 -5.14
N THR A 239 1.74 11.27 -6.29
CA THR A 239 0.45 10.97 -6.93
C THR A 239 -0.31 9.81 -6.29
N GLY A 240 0.28 9.11 -5.32
CA GLY A 240 -0.29 7.96 -4.63
C GLY A 240 -0.01 6.63 -5.35
N HIS A 241 -0.81 5.61 -5.07
CA HIS A 241 -0.57 4.25 -5.55
C HIS A 241 -0.71 4.17 -7.08
N PRO A 242 0.33 3.72 -7.83
CA PRO A 242 0.30 3.72 -9.29
C PRO A 242 -0.72 2.72 -9.85
N TRP A 243 -0.90 1.58 -9.22
CA TRP A 243 -1.74 0.48 -9.66
C TRP A 243 -3.23 0.67 -9.30
N ILE A 244 -3.54 1.00 -8.03
CA ILE A 244 -4.91 1.16 -7.56
C ILE A 244 -5.52 2.43 -8.15
N VAL A 245 -6.67 2.30 -8.84
CA VAL A 245 -7.38 3.42 -9.46
C VAL A 245 -8.00 4.32 -8.38
N LEU A 246 -8.65 3.73 -7.38
CA LEU A 246 -9.34 4.42 -6.29
C LEU A 246 -8.38 4.78 -5.13
N ASN A 247 -7.17 5.24 -5.42
CA ASN A 247 -6.08 5.34 -4.45
C ASN A 247 -6.20 6.45 -3.41
N LYS A 248 -7.13 7.41 -3.59
CA LYS A 248 -7.40 8.52 -2.67
C LYS A 248 -8.88 8.59 -2.29
N GLY A 249 -9.56 7.45 -2.31
CA GLY A 249 -10.99 7.35 -1.99
C GLY A 249 -11.33 7.81 -0.57
N ARG A 250 -10.56 7.40 0.42
CA ARG A 250 -10.59 7.84 1.83
C ARG A 250 -12.01 7.96 2.39
N LEU A 251 -12.78 6.86 2.30
CA LEU A 251 -14.14 6.83 2.83
C LEU A 251 -14.12 7.04 4.35
N GLY A 252 -14.75 8.12 4.80
CA GLY A 252 -14.71 8.63 6.17
C GLY A 252 -14.30 10.09 6.22
N PHE A 253 -13.40 10.55 5.33
CA PHE A 253 -13.03 11.97 5.27
C PHE A 253 -14.09 12.80 4.56
N SER A 254 -14.39 13.95 5.15
CA SER A 254 -15.05 15.08 4.49
C SER A 254 -14.06 15.87 3.62
N ALA A 255 -14.55 16.85 2.88
CA ALA A 255 -13.70 17.77 2.12
C ALA A 255 -12.77 18.60 3.05
N THR A 256 -13.26 18.98 4.22
CA THR A 256 -12.48 19.70 5.25
C THR A 256 -11.41 18.79 5.83
N ASP A 257 -11.74 17.54 6.18
CA ASP A 257 -10.75 16.57 6.68
C ASP A 257 -9.64 16.33 5.66
N ALA A 258 -10.00 16.20 4.38
CA ALA A 258 -9.02 16.06 3.32
C ALA A 258 -8.14 17.32 3.15
N ALA A 259 -8.67 18.51 3.42
CA ALA A 259 -7.90 19.75 3.39
C ALA A 259 -6.96 19.90 4.61
N ASP A 260 -7.30 19.27 5.73
CA ASP A 260 -6.52 19.35 6.96
C ASP A 260 -5.51 18.20 7.12
N TRP A 261 -5.90 16.97 6.74
CA TRP A 261 -5.17 15.75 7.12
C TRP A 261 -4.64 14.91 5.96
N ALA A 262 -5.03 15.20 4.71
CA ALA A 262 -4.48 14.47 3.59
C ALA A 262 -3.02 14.90 3.32
N PRO A 263 -2.12 13.98 2.88
CA PRO A 263 -0.73 14.30 2.57
C PRO A 263 -0.59 15.46 1.58
N GLU A 264 -1.44 15.50 0.54
CA GLU A 264 -1.45 16.56 -0.46
C GLU A 264 -1.91 17.92 0.06
N ALA A 265 -2.46 18.00 1.27
CA ALA A 265 -2.68 19.28 1.94
C ALA A 265 -1.37 19.91 2.43
N ARG A 266 -0.31 19.11 2.63
CA ARG A 266 1.02 19.52 3.06
C ARG A 266 1.00 20.40 4.31
N ARG A 267 0.05 20.13 5.20
CA ARG A 267 -0.18 20.94 6.39
C ARG A 267 0.51 20.31 7.60
N ALA A 268 1.56 20.94 8.07
CA ALA A 268 2.17 20.58 9.35
C ALA A 268 1.26 21.02 10.51
N THR A 269 0.86 20.05 11.34
CA THR A 269 -0.14 20.26 12.40
C THR A 269 0.29 19.61 13.71
N PRO A 270 0.03 20.23 14.86
CA PRO A 270 0.22 19.60 16.16
C PRO A 270 -0.86 18.51 16.35
N ILE A 271 -0.46 17.37 16.91
CA ILE A 271 -1.36 16.25 17.19
C ILE A 271 -1.70 16.25 18.69
N PRO A 272 -2.99 16.09 19.06
CA PRO A 272 -3.38 15.96 20.46
C PRO A 272 -2.90 14.64 21.08
N TRP A 273 -2.78 14.63 22.41
CA TRP A 273 -2.44 13.46 23.20
C TRP A 273 -3.59 13.07 24.12
N ILE A 274 -3.57 11.83 24.55
CA ILE A 274 -4.49 11.30 25.55
C ILE A 274 -3.71 10.50 26.59
N ALA A 275 -4.25 10.46 27.80
CA ALA A 275 -3.85 9.51 28.84
C ALA A 275 -4.87 8.37 28.89
N VAL A 276 -4.40 7.12 28.88
CA VAL A 276 -5.23 5.94 28.94
C VAL A 276 -4.80 5.09 30.14
N HIS A 277 -5.76 4.73 30.99
CA HIS A 277 -5.49 3.93 32.18
C HIS A 277 -4.95 2.54 31.80
N THR A 278 -3.99 2.03 32.56
CA THR A 278 -3.30 0.75 32.31
C THR A 278 -4.20 -0.48 32.33
N THR A 279 -5.44 -0.37 32.83
CA THR A 279 -6.44 -1.43 32.69
C THR A 279 -6.96 -1.61 31.26
N LEU A 280 -6.85 -0.58 30.43
CA LEU A 280 -7.29 -0.60 29.05
C LEU A 280 -6.10 -0.61 28.06
N ALA A 281 -4.94 -0.11 28.48
CA ALA A 281 -3.80 0.07 27.60
C ALA A 281 -2.61 -0.81 27.99
N THR A 282 -1.92 -1.34 26.98
CA THR A 282 -0.71 -2.15 27.13
C THR A 282 0.43 -1.57 26.31
N TYR A 283 1.58 -1.35 26.94
CA TYR A 283 2.82 -0.91 26.30
C TYR A 283 3.73 -2.10 25.94
N ARG A 284 4.42 -2.00 24.81
CA ARG A 284 5.55 -2.85 24.43
C ARG A 284 6.67 -1.99 23.81
N GLY A 285 7.91 -2.41 23.99
CA GLY A 285 9.08 -1.72 23.39
C GLY A 285 10.25 -2.68 23.20
N VAL A 286 11.15 -2.31 22.31
CA VAL A 286 12.45 -3.00 22.15
C VAL A 286 13.26 -2.94 23.46
N PRO A 287 14.30 -3.78 23.64
CA PRO A 287 15.07 -3.81 24.91
C PRO A 287 15.59 -2.45 25.39
N SER A 288 15.93 -1.53 24.48
CA SER A 288 16.37 -0.17 24.83
C SER A 288 15.24 0.78 25.21
N LEU A 289 13.98 0.36 25.04
CA LEU A 289 12.75 1.09 25.37
C LEU A 289 11.77 0.17 26.10
N HIS A 290 12.27 -0.59 27.07
CA HIS A 290 11.47 -1.59 27.77
C HIS A 290 10.33 -1.01 28.64
N SER A 291 10.35 0.30 28.89
CA SER A 291 9.28 0.99 29.62
C SER A 291 8.79 2.24 28.89
N ALA A 292 7.54 2.60 29.09
CA ALA A 292 6.95 3.81 28.56
C ALA A 292 7.70 5.08 28.99
N GLU A 293 8.23 5.10 30.23
CA GLU A 293 9.05 6.20 30.74
C GLU A 293 10.29 6.48 29.89
N GLN A 294 10.96 5.43 29.39
CA GLN A 294 12.11 5.59 28.53
C GLN A 294 11.72 6.15 27.14
N LEU A 295 10.54 5.78 26.63
CA LEU A 295 10.01 6.34 25.42
C LEU A 295 9.70 7.83 25.62
N TYR A 296 8.95 8.17 26.69
CA TYR A 296 8.55 9.57 26.94
C TYR A 296 9.74 10.48 27.21
N ALA A 297 10.81 9.97 27.80
CA ALA A 297 12.06 10.74 27.98
C ALA A 297 12.72 11.13 26.65
N ARG A 298 12.46 10.39 25.58
CA ARG A 298 12.97 10.68 24.22
C ARG A 298 12.00 11.54 23.42
N GLU A 299 10.69 11.33 23.59
CA GLU A 299 9.65 11.92 22.75
C GLU A 299 9.09 13.23 23.28
N LEU A 300 9.10 13.42 24.59
CA LEU A 300 8.43 14.54 25.24
C LEU A 300 9.41 15.42 26.02
N ALA A 301 9.28 16.71 25.88
CA ALA A 301 9.98 17.65 26.75
C ALA A 301 9.52 17.46 28.21
N PRO A 302 10.40 17.67 29.22
CA PRO A 302 10.02 17.55 30.64
C PRO A 302 8.82 18.40 31.03
N ALA A 303 8.71 19.63 30.51
CA ALA A 303 7.58 20.53 30.76
C ALA A 303 6.26 19.99 30.19
N THR A 304 6.30 19.31 29.03
CA THR A 304 5.13 18.66 28.43
C THR A 304 4.65 17.52 29.32
N ARG A 305 5.57 16.69 29.82
CA ARG A 305 5.24 15.58 30.73
C ARG A 305 4.62 16.11 32.03
N GLU A 306 5.22 17.13 32.65
CA GLU A 306 4.65 17.75 33.85
C GLU A 306 3.27 18.34 33.60
N SER A 307 3.04 18.92 32.42
CA SER A 307 1.70 19.41 32.01
C SER A 307 0.70 18.25 31.92
N PHE A 308 1.07 17.11 31.33
CA PHE A 308 0.21 15.92 31.24
C PHE A 308 -0.14 15.38 32.63
N ASP A 309 0.87 15.20 33.49
CA ASP A 309 0.71 14.80 34.87
C ASP A 309 -0.19 15.78 35.64
N GLY A 310 -0.02 17.09 35.43
CA GLY A 310 -0.82 18.13 36.03
C GLY A 310 -2.31 18.04 35.67
N VAL A 311 -2.63 17.70 34.41
CA VAL A 311 -4.03 17.48 33.99
C VAL A 311 -4.66 16.31 34.75
N LEU A 312 -3.92 15.20 34.93
CA LEU A 312 -4.41 14.03 35.68
C LEU A 312 -4.58 14.35 37.17
N ARG A 313 -3.58 14.95 37.81
CA ARG A 313 -3.62 15.33 39.23
C ARG A 313 -4.77 16.31 39.50
N ALA A 314 -5.04 17.28 38.61
CA ALA A 314 -6.16 18.20 38.76
C ALA A 314 -7.54 17.52 38.72
N ARG A 315 -7.62 16.31 38.17
CA ARG A 315 -8.82 15.45 38.14
C ARG A 315 -8.83 14.44 39.30
N GLY A 316 -7.85 14.48 40.19
CA GLY A 316 -7.70 13.50 41.29
C GLY A 316 -7.22 12.13 40.86
N LEU A 317 -6.58 12.05 39.67
CA LEU A 317 -6.07 10.81 39.07
C LEU A 317 -4.56 10.69 39.32
N THR A 318 -4.06 9.45 39.36
CA THR A 318 -2.66 9.11 39.62
C THR A 318 -1.92 8.92 38.28
N PRO A 319 -1.00 9.80 37.91
CA PRO A 319 -0.31 9.74 36.58
C PRO A 319 0.34 8.39 36.27
N GLU A 320 0.93 7.74 37.27
CA GLU A 320 1.62 6.44 37.16
C GLU A 320 0.72 5.29 36.72
N SER A 321 -0.60 5.47 36.81
CA SER A 321 -1.60 4.50 36.37
C SER A 321 -2.00 4.70 34.89
N TYR A 322 -1.37 5.65 34.17
CA TYR A 322 -1.75 6.00 32.79
C TYR A 322 -0.59 5.87 31.82
N LEU A 323 -0.91 5.48 30.60
CA LEU A 323 -0.03 5.59 29.43
C LEU A 323 -0.44 6.79 28.58
N TYR A 324 0.55 7.51 28.05
CA TYR A 324 0.35 8.66 27.17
C TYR A 324 0.56 8.25 25.72
N LEU A 325 -0.38 8.61 24.84
CA LEU A 325 -0.24 8.36 23.40
C LEU A 325 -0.86 9.50 22.58
N PRO A 326 -0.30 9.80 21.40
CA PRO A 326 -0.92 10.73 20.48
C PRO A 326 -2.14 10.08 19.84
N VAL A 327 -3.12 10.88 19.45
CA VAL A 327 -4.31 10.43 18.73
C VAL A 327 -4.56 11.31 17.52
N HIS A 328 -4.97 10.70 16.40
CA HIS A 328 -5.36 11.48 15.21
C HIS A 328 -6.60 12.32 15.54
N PRO A 329 -6.62 13.65 15.24
CA PRO A 329 -7.76 14.51 15.61
C PRO A 329 -9.10 14.00 15.06
N TRP A 330 -9.15 13.59 13.81
CA TRP A 330 -10.34 12.98 13.22
C TRP A 330 -10.78 11.71 13.97
N GLN A 331 -9.82 10.84 14.32
CA GLN A 331 -10.11 9.60 15.07
C GLN A 331 -10.65 9.88 16.46
N TRP A 332 -10.15 10.97 17.10
CA TRP A 332 -10.66 11.41 18.39
C TRP A 332 -12.14 11.81 18.32
N ASP A 333 -12.49 12.67 17.35
CA ASP A 333 -13.85 13.24 17.24
C ASP A 333 -14.86 12.23 16.71
N ASP A 334 -14.50 11.49 15.68
CA ASP A 334 -15.44 10.63 14.92
C ASP A 334 -15.59 9.23 15.53
N VAL A 335 -14.57 8.77 16.27
CA VAL A 335 -14.50 7.39 16.75
C VAL A 335 -14.29 7.29 18.26
N VAL A 336 -13.25 7.92 18.81
CA VAL A 336 -12.89 7.69 20.21
C VAL A 336 -13.92 8.29 21.15
N LEU A 337 -14.34 9.55 20.94
CA LEU A 337 -15.34 10.18 21.79
C LEU A 337 -16.68 9.43 21.79
N PRO A 338 -17.27 9.05 20.65
CA PRO A 338 -18.55 8.32 20.69
C PRO A 338 -18.43 6.87 21.18
N LEU A 339 -17.39 6.13 20.73
CA LEU A 339 -17.32 4.69 21.03
C LEU A 339 -16.73 4.39 22.42
N PHE A 340 -15.79 5.22 22.91
CA PHE A 340 -15.20 5.10 24.25
C PHE A 340 -15.83 6.08 25.25
N ALA A 341 -16.98 6.66 24.99
CA ALA A 341 -17.64 7.61 25.88
C ALA A 341 -17.76 7.13 27.35
N PRO A 342 -18.09 5.86 27.65
CA PRO A 342 -18.09 5.37 29.02
C PRO A 342 -16.70 5.43 29.68
N SER A 343 -15.64 5.12 28.93
CA SER A 343 -14.25 5.15 29.45
C SER A 343 -13.78 6.59 29.68
N VAL A 344 -14.18 7.52 28.82
CA VAL A 344 -13.92 8.96 29.00
C VAL A 344 -14.67 9.48 30.22
N ALA A 345 -15.94 9.15 30.37
CA ALA A 345 -16.77 9.55 31.53
C ALA A 345 -16.22 9.01 32.84
N ALA A 346 -15.67 7.79 32.84
CA ALA A 346 -15.05 7.17 34.01
C ALA A 346 -13.63 7.68 34.32
N GLY A 347 -13.08 8.56 33.48
CA GLY A 347 -11.69 9.04 33.59
C GLY A 347 -10.63 8.01 33.20
N ALA A 348 -11.02 6.88 32.59
CA ALA A 348 -10.06 5.89 32.10
C ALA A 348 -9.37 6.34 30.79
N ILE A 349 -9.98 7.27 30.06
CA ILE A 349 -9.38 7.99 28.95
C ILE A 349 -9.51 9.50 29.22
N VAL A 350 -8.41 10.22 29.22
CA VAL A 350 -8.35 11.64 29.55
C VAL A 350 -7.68 12.40 28.42
N PRO A 351 -8.36 13.39 27.80
CA PRO A 351 -7.72 14.23 26.78
C PRO A 351 -6.64 15.11 27.42
N LEU A 352 -5.51 15.21 26.73
CA LEU A 352 -4.35 15.99 27.10
C LEU A 352 -4.09 17.11 26.05
N PRO A 353 -3.35 18.16 26.40
CA PRO A 353 -2.91 19.14 25.41
C PRO A 353 -1.97 18.48 24.38
N SER A 354 -1.74 19.17 23.27
CA SER A 354 -0.68 18.80 22.32
C SER A 354 0.70 18.99 22.94
N ASP A 355 1.69 18.24 22.49
CA ASP A 355 3.10 18.44 22.83
C ASP A 355 3.71 19.67 22.12
N GLY A 356 2.99 20.30 21.21
CA GLY A 356 3.40 21.48 20.45
C GLY A 356 4.22 21.16 19.19
N ASP A 357 4.68 19.93 19.01
CA ASP A 357 5.42 19.53 17.82
C ASP A 357 4.54 19.49 16.58
N LEU A 358 5.02 20.06 15.50
CA LEU A 358 4.37 19.99 14.19
C LEU A 358 4.72 18.68 13.49
N ARG A 359 3.71 18.05 12.88
CA ARG A 359 3.85 16.79 12.17
C ARG A 359 3.19 16.83 10.82
N LEU A 360 3.81 16.17 9.82
CA LEU A 360 3.28 16.02 8.47
C LEU A 360 2.76 14.59 8.26
N PRO A 361 1.54 14.42 7.71
CA PRO A 361 1.03 13.12 7.33
C PRO A 361 1.78 12.55 6.13
N GLN A 362 2.04 11.24 6.15
CA GLN A 362 2.58 10.47 5.03
C GLN A 362 1.46 9.90 4.14
N GLN A 363 1.82 9.29 2.99
CA GLN A 363 0.86 8.71 2.04
C GLN A 363 -0.07 7.66 2.66
N SER A 364 0.35 6.99 3.74
CA SER A 364 -0.51 6.08 4.51
C SER A 364 -1.68 6.77 5.22
N ILE A 365 -1.73 8.11 5.23
CA ILE A 365 -2.71 8.99 5.90
C ILE A 365 -2.74 8.91 7.44
N ARG A 366 -2.26 7.82 8.02
CA ARG A 366 -2.26 7.54 9.48
C ARG A 366 -0.88 7.63 10.14
N THR A 367 0.16 7.87 9.34
CA THR A 367 1.54 7.97 9.84
C THR A 367 2.03 9.40 9.72
N PHE A 368 2.66 9.91 10.78
CA PHE A 368 3.07 11.30 10.91
C PHE A 368 4.56 11.43 11.20
N LEU A 369 5.24 12.21 10.38
CA LEU A 369 6.64 12.60 10.59
C LEU A 369 6.69 13.85 11.47
N ASN A 370 7.56 13.86 12.48
CA ASN A 370 7.81 15.05 13.29
C ASN A 370 8.75 15.99 12.53
N VAL A 371 8.25 17.17 12.16
CA VAL A 371 9.05 18.17 11.43
C VAL A 371 9.65 19.25 12.35
N SER A 372 9.15 19.37 13.58
CA SER A 372 9.77 20.21 14.61
C SER A 372 11.06 19.57 15.15
N HIS A 373 11.05 18.24 15.27
CA HIS A 373 12.17 17.44 15.75
C HIS A 373 12.35 16.19 14.86
N PRO A 374 13.01 16.30 13.70
CA PRO A 374 13.12 15.22 12.72
C PRO A 374 13.75 13.92 13.25
N ASP A 375 14.49 14.01 14.36
CA ASP A 375 15.10 12.86 15.03
C ASP A 375 14.17 12.13 16.02
N ARG A 376 12.99 12.69 16.33
CA ARG A 376 11.96 11.97 17.08
C ARG A 376 11.28 10.93 16.22
N HIS A 377 10.71 9.91 16.86
CA HIS A 377 10.08 8.82 16.15
C HIS A 377 8.88 9.30 15.32
N THR A 378 8.72 8.68 14.17
CA THR A 378 7.49 8.73 13.39
C THR A 378 6.39 8.00 14.14
N VAL A 379 5.16 8.54 14.18
CA VAL A 379 4.04 7.88 14.85
C VAL A 379 3.03 7.35 13.84
N LYS A 380 2.64 6.07 13.98
CA LYS A 380 1.60 5.40 13.20
C LYS A 380 0.39 5.24 14.09
N LEU A 381 -0.73 5.86 13.71
CA LEU A 381 -1.95 5.95 14.51
C LEU A 381 -3.09 5.21 13.83
N PRO A 382 -4.06 4.65 14.57
CA PRO A 382 -5.29 4.14 13.96
C PRO A 382 -6.08 5.29 13.34
N LEU A 383 -6.69 5.00 12.19
CA LEU A 383 -7.58 5.91 11.50
C LEU A 383 -8.69 5.10 10.86
N SER A 384 -9.92 5.19 11.36
CA SER A 384 -11.06 4.42 10.89
C SER A 384 -11.59 4.97 9.57
N VAL A 385 -10.70 5.11 8.59
CA VAL A 385 -10.94 5.55 7.22
C VAL A 385 -10.58 4.41 6.28
N LEU A 386 -11.47 4.10 5.35
CA LEU A 386 -11.21 3.11 4.33
C LEU A 386 -10.38 3.76 3.22
N ASN A 387 -9.11 3.36 3.10
CA ASN A 387 -8.19 3.90 2.10
C ASN A 387 -7.47 2.77 1.37
N THR A 388 -7.41 2.84 0.05
CA THR A 388 -6.94 1.77 -0.82
C THR A 388 -7.79 0.48 -0.66
N LEU A 389 -7.35 -0.53 0.08
CA LEU A 389 -8.05 -1.82 0.19
C LEU A 389 -8.58 -2.12 1.60
N VAL A 390 -8.15 -1.38 2.64
CA VAL A 390 -8.41 -1.72 4.04
C VAL A 390 -8.74 -0.50 4.89
N TRP A 391 -9.45 -0.72 5.99
CA TRP A 391 -9.56 0.22 7.09
C TRP A 391 -8.21 0.40 7.76
N ARG A 392 -7.83 1.65 8.05
CA ARG A 392 -6.49 2.01 8.52
C ARG A 392 -6.34 1.93 10.04
N GLY A 393 -6.91 0.89 10.66
CA GLY A 393 -6.77 0.59 12.09
C GLY A 393 -5.42 -0.04 12.47
N LEU A 394 -5.20 -0.25 13.76
CA LEU A 394 -4.03 -0.97 14.32
C LEU A 394 -4.49 -2.24 15.03
N PRO A 395 -4.29 -3.45 14.45
CA PRO A 395 -4.65 -4.71 15.10
C PRO A 395 -3.89 -4.90 16.42
N THR A 396 -4.59 -5.26 17.48
CA THR A 396 -4.02 -5.41 18.83
C THR A 396 -2.82 -6.34 18.85
N GLU A 397 -2.95 -7.56 18.33
CA GLU A 397 -1.90 -8.58 18.36
C GLU A 397 -0.64 -8.13 17.59
N ARG A 398 -0.82 -7.58 16.40
CA ARG A 398 0.29 -7.04 15.59
C ARG A 398 0.95 -5.84 16.25
N THR A 399 0.16 -4.93 16.84
CA THR A 399 0.67 -3.76 17.54
C THR A 399 1.54 -4.17 18.73
N LEU A 400 1.12 -5.17 19.49
CA LEU A 400 1.90 -5.69 20.63
C LEU A 400 3.20 -6.38 20.19
N ALA A 401 3.21 -7.07 19.06
CA ALA A 401 4.37 -7.80 18.56
C ALA A 401 5.36 -6.93 17.77
N ALA A 402 4.98 -5.73 17.34
CA ALA A 402 5.79 -4.88 16.47
C ALA A 402 7.23 -4.64 17.00
N PRO A 403 7.46 -4.34 18.30
CA PRO A 403 8.82 -4.21 18.82
C PRO A 403 9.62 -5.52 18.83
N ALA A 404 8.98 -6.67 19.05
CA ALA A 404 9.64 -7.97 19.02
C ALA A 404 10.05 -8.35 17.58
N VAL A 405 9.16 -8.14 16.60
CA VAL A 405 9.48 -8.30 15.17
C VAL A 405 10.67 -7.41 14.78
N THR A 406 10.65 -6.15 15.20
CA THR A 406 11.77 -5.21 14.99
C THR A 406 13.08 -5.73 15.58
N ALA A 407 13.06 -6.16 16.82
CA ALA A 407 14.25 -6.66 17.50
C ALA A 407 14.83 -7.90 16.79
N TRP A 408 13.98 -8.82 16.33
CA TRP A 408 14.38 -9.99 15.56
C TRP A 408 14.98 -9.61 14.20
N MET A 409 14.33 -8.74 13.43
CA MET A 409 14.85 -8.28 12.14
C MET A 409 16.19 -7.55 12.25
N HIS A 410 16.33 -6.71 13.28
CA HIS A 410 17.62 -6.04 13.57
C HIS A 410 18.70 -7.07 13.95
N ALA A 411 18.37 -8.08 14.75
CA ALA A 411 19.31 -9.15 15.10
C ALA A 411 19.80 -9.93 13.88
N LEU A 412 18.92 -10.25 12.92
CA LEU A 412 19.31 -10.89 11.64
C LEU A 412 20.28 -10.00 10.85
N ARG A 413 19.95 -8.72 10.66
CA ARG A 413 20.80 -7.77 9.94
C ARG A 413 22.19 -7.62 10.63
N ASP A 414 22.19 -7.45 11.97
CA ASP A 414 23.40 -7.14 12.72
C ASP A 414 24.35 -8.35 12.80
N ALA A 415 23.81 -9.56 12.75
CA ALA A 415 24.59 -10.80 12.71
C ALA A 415 25.18 -11.08 11.31
N ASP A 416 24.66 -10.47 10.26
CA ASP A 416 25.07 -10.71 8.88
C ASP A 416 25.95 -9.57 8.32
N PRO A 417 27.28 -9.81 8.13
CA PRO A 417 28.18 -8.79 7.59
C PRO A 417 27.81 -8.30 6.18
N PHE A 418 27.13 -9.14 5.37
CA PHE A 418 26.69 -8.71 4.04
C PHE A 418 25.57 -7.69 4.12
N LEU A 419 24.56 -7.93 4.94
CA LEU A 419 23.46 -6.99 5.15
C LEU A 419 23.94 -5.71 5.86
N ARG A 420 24.75 -5.88 6.93
CA ARG A 420 25.19 -4.77 7.77
C ARG A 420 26.23 -3.89 7.08
N ASP A 421 27.31 -4.50 6.55
CA ASP A 421 28.51 -3.76 6.11
C ASP A 421 28.53 -3.56 4.59
N THR A 422 28.10 -4.58 3.80
CA THR A 422 28.16 -4.49 2.34
C THR A 422 26.94 -3.77 1.78
N CYS A 423 25.73 -4.15 2.19
CA CYS A 423 24.51 -3.49 1.76
C CYS A 423 24.25 -2.20 2.54
N GLY A 424 24.67 -2.13 3.80
CA GLY A 424 24.34 -1.03 4.69
C GLY A 424 22.82 -0.78 4.79
N VAL A 425 22.03 -1.88 4.74
CA VAL A 425 20.56 -1.77 4.71
C VAL A 425 20.03 -1.14 5.99
N ILE A 426 19.15 -0.18 5.84
CA ILE A 426 18.48 0.51 6.95
C ILE A 426 17.12 -0.15 7.20
N LEU A 427 16.94 -0.64 8.41
CA LEU A 427 15.69 -1.21 8.89
C LEU A 427 15.04 -0.19 9.84
N LEU A 428 13.96 0.47 9.38
CA LEU A 428 13.24 1.47 10.18
C LEU A 428 12.24 0.77 11.11
N GLY A 429 12.75 0.37 12.26
CA GLY A 429 12.04 -0.46 13.23
C GLY A 429 10.86 0.21 13.91
N GLU A 430 9.83 -0.56 14.21
CA GLU A 430 8.69 -0.20 15.04
C GLU A 430 9.09 -0.48 16.49
N VAL A 431 9.75 0.49 17.13
CA VAL A 431 10.51 0.32 18.37
C VAL A 431 9.70 0.34 19.65
N ALA A 432 8.51 0.93 19.61
CA ALA A 432 7.58 0.96 20.73
C ALA A 432 6.14 0.98 20.24
N SER A 433 5.24 0.48 21.06
CA SER A 433 3.82 0.46 20.75
C SER A 433 2.95 0.54 22.00
N VAL A 434 1.75 1.09 21.83
CA VAL A 434 0.64 1.03 22.80
C VAL A 434 -0.60 0.55 22.06
N THR A 435 -1.27 -0.45 22.60
CA THR A 435 -2.62 -0.83 22.17
C THR A 435 -3.60 -0.48 23.24
N VAL A 436 -4.84 -0.16 22.87
CA VAL A 436 -5.94 0.15 23.77
C VAL A 436 -7.11 -0.75 23.43
N ASN A 437 -7.52 -1.54 24.41
CA ASN A 437 -8.62 -2.48 24.28
C ASN A 437 -9.96 -1.78 24.45
N HIS A 438 -10.92 -2.11 23.57
CA HIS A 438 -12.29 -1.65 23.74
C HIS A 438 -13.07 -2.66 24.61
N PRO A 439 -13.61 -2.25 25.80
CA PRO A 439 -14.18 -3.20 26.78
C PRO A 439 -15.27 -4.10 26.24
N VAL A 440 -16.00 -3.65 25.22
CA VAL A 440 -17.12 -4.40 24.61
C VAL A 440 -16.69 -5.13 23.36
N TYR A 441 -16.08 -4.44 22.37
CA TYR A 441 -15.77 -5.03 21.07
C TYR A 441 -14.76 -6.18 21.17
N ASP A 442 -13.78 -6.09 22.07
CA ASP A 442 -12.78 -7.15 22.24
C ASP A 442 -13.38 -8.43 22.86
N ALA A 443 -14.49 -8.30 23.57
CA ALA A 443 -15.22 -9.45 24.15
C ALA A 443 -16.21 -10.10 23.17
N LEU A 444 -16.51 -9.45 22.02
CA LEU A 444 -17.47 -9.96 21.06
C LEU A 444 -16.78 -10.82 20.00
N PRO A 445 -17.20 -12.10 19.84
CA PRO A 445 -16.79 -12.90 18.69
C PRO A 445 -17.38 -12.31 17.39
N GLU A 446 -16.70 -12.53 16.26
CA GLU A 446 -17.20 -12.21 14.91
C GLU A 446 -17.54 -10.74 14.63
N VAL A 447 -17.21 -9.82 15.53
CA VAL A 447 -17.35 -8.39 15.24
C VAL A 447 -16.41 -8.02 14.08
N PRO A 448 -16.83 -7.15 13.15
CA PRO A 448 -15.97 -6.70 12.06
C PRO A 448 -14.61 -6.20 12.57
N TYR A 449 -13.53 -6.61 11.91
CA TYR A 449 -12.16 -6.38 12.37
C TYR A 449 -11.85 -4.92 12.67
N GLN A 450 -12.45 -3.98 11.90
CA GLN A 450 -12.24 -2.55 12.08
C GLN A 450 -12.64 -2.03 13.47
N TYR A 451 -13.55 -2.70 14.18
CA TYR A 451 -13.93 -2.32 15.55
C TYR A 451 -12.97 -2.81 16.64
N LYS A 452 -12.00 -3.66 16.28
CA LYS A 452 -10.92 -4.12 17.18
C LYS A 452 -9.62 -3.36 17.00
N GLU A 453 -9.59 -2.35 16.13
CA GLU A 453 -8.39 -1.64 15.69
C GLU A 453 -8.47 -0.13 15.91
N LEU A 454 -9.27 0.33 16.90
CA LEU A 454 -9.74 1.70 16.99
C LEU A 454 -8.74 2.67 17.65
N LEU A 455 -7.91 2.21 18.59
CA LEU A 455 -7.07 3.08 19.41
C LEU A 455 -5.74 2.43 19.76
N GLY A 456 -4.65 3.16 19.60
CA GLY A 456 -3.28 2.73 19.85
C GLY A 456 -2.28 3.65 19.21
N ALA A 457 -1.00 3.32 19.29
CA ALA A 457 0.08 4.02 18.59
C ALA A 457 1.29 3.11 18.40
N ILE A 458 2.02 3.28 17.31
CA ILE A 458 3.32 2.67 17.06
C ILE A 458 4.33 3.78 16.80
N TRP A 459 5.48 3.74 17.47
CA TRP A 459 6.62 4.61 17.25
C TRP A 459 7.65 3.90 16.39
N ARG A 460 8.02 4.52 15.28
CA ARG A 460 8.95 3.99 14.30
C ARG A 460 10.16 4.89 14.16
N GLU A 461 11.33 4.31 13.96
CA GLU A 461 12.57 5.03 13.73
C GLU A 461 12.44 5.96 12.52
N PRO A 462 12.82 7.25 12.64
CA PRO A 462 12.86 8.16 11.51
C PRO A 462 14.08 7.87 10.64
N VAL A 463 13.93 7.99 9.33
CA VAL A 463 15.03 7.76 8.39
C VAL A 463 16.19 8.74 8.60
N SER A 464 15.92 9.97 9.08
CA SER A 464 16.91 11.02 9.36
C SER A 464 18.05 10.58 10.26
N ARG A 465 17.78 9.72 11.24
CA ARG A 465 18.82 9.18 12.15
C ARG A 465 19.86 8.29 11.49
N HIS A 466 19.55 7.78 10.32
CA HIS A 466 20.36 6.79 9.60
C HIS A 466 21.09 7.39 8.40
N LEU A 467 20.85 8.68 8.10
CA LEU A 467 21.48 9.37 6.99
C LEU A 467 22.82 9.97 7.41
N ALA A 468 23.84 9.78 6.57
CA ALA A 468 25.09 10.52 6.68
C ALA A 468 24.91 11.96 6.18
N PRO A 469 25.82 12.88 6.57
CA PRO A 469 25.81 14.25 6.04
C PRO A 469 25.82 14.26 4.50
N GLY A 470 24.87 14.97 3.88
CA GLY A 470 24.70 15.05 2.43
C GLY A 470 23.79 13.97 1.83
N GLU A 471 23.52 12.87 2.54
CA GLU A 471 22.57 11.87 2.07
C GLU A 471 21.12 12.36 2.13
N ARG A 472 20.31 11.89 1.18
CA ARG A 472 18.88 12.17 1.07
C ARG A 472 18.09 10.88 0.92
N ALA A 473 16.94 10.81 1.55
CA ALA A 473 16.02 9.67 1.43
C ALA A 473 14.81 10.04 0.55
N ARG A 474 14.37 9.10 -0.30
CA ARG A 474 13.16 9.23 -1.13
C ARG A 474 12.47 7.88 -1.24
N THR A 475 11.15 7.85 -1.15
CA THR A 475 10.40 6.62 -1.40
C THR A 475 10.55 6.18 -2.85
N LEU A 476 10.44 4.88 -3.13
CA LEU A 476 10.41 4.39 -4.52
C LEU A 476 9.25 4.99 -5.32
N ALA A 477 8.12 5.31 -4.66
CA ALA A 477 6.99 5.96 -5.29
C ALA A 477 7.35 7.33 -5.89
N ALA A 478 8.28 8.07 -5.26
CA ALA A 478 8.73 9.36 -5.78
C ALA A 478 9.40 9.24 -7.15
N LEU A 479 10.08 8.12 -7.43
CA LEU A 479 10.74 7.87 -8.72
C LEU A 479 9.75 7.78 -9.90
N LEU A 480 8.47 7.54 -9.61
CA LEU A 480 7.40 7.43 -10.62
C LEU A 480 6.72 8.77 -10.91
N HIS A 481 7.06 9.82 -10.15
CA HIS A 481 6.42 11.13 -10.29
C HIS A 481 6.81 11.80 -11.61
N THR A 482 5.82 12.44 -12.24
CA THR A 482 6.02 13.34 -13.38
C THR A 482 5.41 14.69 -13.08
N ASP A 483 6.09 15.77 -13.46
CA ASP A 483 5.59 17.14 -13.29
C ASP A 483 4.51 17.51 -14.34
N PRO A 484 3.92 18.71 -14.28
CA PRO A 484 2.92 19.15 -15.25
C PRO A 484 3.40 19.13 -16.69
N ASP A 485 4.71 19.37 -16.93
CA ASP A 485 5.33 19.34 -18.24
C ASP A 485 5.65 17.92 -18.73
N GLY A 486 5.36 16.90 -17.91
CA GLY A 486 5.59 15.49 -18.20
C GLY A 486 7.01 15.01 -17.92
N ARG A 487 7.89 15.85 -17.34
CA ARG A 487 9.25 15.44 -16.97
C ARG A 487 9.23 14.50 -15.76
N ALA A 488 9.94 13.38 -15.86
CA ALA A 488 10.02 12.41 -14.78
C ALA A 488 11.03 12.83 -13.68
N PHE A 489 10.67 12.62 -12.42
CA PHE A 489 11.54 12.85 -11.28
C PHE A 489 12.84 12.05 -11.37
N THR A 490 12.76 10.79 -11.83
CA THR A 490 13.94 9.95 -12.09
C THR A 490 14.85 10.56 -13.12
N ALA A 491 14.31 11.18 -14.19
CA ALA A 491 15.13 11.84 -15.22
C ALA A 491 15.88 13.05 -14.65
N GLU A 492 15.28 13.79 -13.73
CA GLU A 492 15.93 14.88 -13.00
C GLU A 492 17.09 14.37 -12.14
N LEU A 493 16.88 13.30 -11.37
CA LEU A 493 17.94 12.73 -10.51
C LEU A 493 19.10 12.20 -11.34
N VAL A 494 18.83 11.52 -12.45
CA VAL A 494 19.87 11.06 -13.39
C VAL A 494 20.67 12.24 -13.95
N ALA A 495 19.99 13.30 -14.37
CA ALA A 495 20.65 14.51 -14.88
C ALA A 495 21.55 15.17 -13.84
N ARG A 496 21.09 15.29 -12.58
CA ARG A 496 21.84 15.86 -11.45
C ARG A 496 23.07 15.02 -11.09
N SER A 497 22.96 13.69 -11.22
CA SER A 497 24.08 12.79 -10.90
C SER A 497 25.25 12.87 -11.88
N GLY A 498 25.03 13.39 -13.08
CA GLY A 498 26.01 13.41 -14.16
C GLY A 498 26.38 12.02 -14.70
N LEU A 499 25.71 10.97 -14.27
CA LEU A 499 25.93 9.60 -14.73
C LEU A 499 25.15 9.30 -16.00
N ALA A 500 25.68 8.41 -16.85
CA ALA A 500 24.87 7.84 -17.94
C ALA A 500 23.67 7.07 -17.33
N PRO A 501 22.46 7.11 -17.97
CA PRO A 501 21.24 6.52 -17.42
C PRO A 501 21.38 5.06 -16.99
N ASN A 502 21.99 4.21 -17.82
CA ASN A 502 22.18 2.80 -17.51
C ASN A 502 23.18 2.56 -16.38
N VAL A 503 24.13 3.48 -16.15
CA VAL A 503 25.05 3.42 -14.98
C VAL A 503 24.29 3.76 -13.70
N TRP A 504 23.46 4.81 -13.75
CA TRP A 504 22.63 5.20 -12.62
C TRP A 504 21.61 4.10 -12.24
N LEU A 505 20.95 3.49 -13.24
CA LEU A 505 20.05 2.36 -13.01
C LEU A 505 20.76 1.15 -12.38
N ARG A 506 21.98 0.83 -12.81
CA ARG A 506 22.78 -0.21 -12.14
C ARG A 506 23.06 0.12 -10.69
N ARG A 507 23.32 1.39 -10.34
CA ARG A 507 23.46 1.83 -8.95
C ARG A 507 22.16 1.65 -8.18
N LEU A 508 21.04 2.02 -8.78
CA LEU A 508 19.71 1.84 -8.17
C LEU A 508 19.46 0.36 -7.85
N PHE A 509 19.64 -0.54 -8.82
CA PHE A 509 19.41 -1.97 -8.60
C PHE A 509 20.41 -2.58 -7.62
N ALA A 510 21.66 -2.14 -7.64
CA ALA A 510 22.69 -2.58 -6.69
C ALA A 510 22.42 -2.10 -5.25
N ALA A 511 21.73 -0.97 -5.07
CA ALA A 511 21.29 -0.50 -3.75
C ALA A 511 20.05 -1.25 -3.24
N LEU A 512 19.11 -1.58 -4.14
CA LEU A 512 17.80 -2.12 -3.78
C LEU A 512 17.76 -3.64 -3.65
N LEU A 513 18.26 -4.36 -4.67
CA LEU A 513 18.00 -5.79 -4.82
C LEU A 513 18.83 -6.67 -3.86
N PRO A 514 20.15 -6.46 -3.67
CA PRO A 514 20.95 -7.37 -2.85
C PRO A 514 20.43 -7.61 -1.43
N PRO A 515 20.00 -6.60 -0.65
CA PRO A 515 19.47 -6.84 0.69
C PRO A 515 18.12 -7.59 0.65
N LEU A 516 17.22 -7.26 -0.28
CA LEU A 516 15.94 -7.95 -0.43
C LEU A 516 16.13 -9.42 -0.83
N LEU A 517 17.01 -9.68 -1.80
CA LEU A 517 17.36 -11.02 -2.24
C LEU A 517 18.02 -11.84 -1.12
N HIS A 518 18.88 -11.20 -0.32
CA HIS A 518 19.58 -11.89 0.76
C HIS A 518 18.63 -12.29 1.88
N PHE A 519 17.68 -11.42 2.27
CA PHE A 519 16.62 -11.78 3.22
C PHE A 519 15.77 -12.94 2.69
N LEU A 520 15.38 -12.91 1.41
CA LEU A 520 14.59 -13.99 0.81
C LEU A 520 15.38 -15.30 0.77
N TYR A 521 16.55 -15.30 0.14
CA TYR A 521 17.28 -16.55 -0.14
C TYR A 521 17.93 -17.16 1.09
N ARG A 522 18.57 -16.35 1.95
CA ARG A 522 19.24 -16.88 3.13
C ARG A 522 18.29 -17.13 4.28
N TYR A 523 17.38 -16.17 4.54
CA TYR A 523 16.53 -16.21 5.72
C TYR A 523 15.09 -16.64 5.43
N GLY A 524 14.70 -16.91 4.18
CA GLY A 524 13.31 -17.22 3.83
C GLY A 524 12.34 -16.16 4.36
N THR A 525 12.79 -14.93 4.38
CA THR A 525 12.06 -13.78 4.93
C THR A 525 11.93 -12.73 3.85
N VAL A 526 10.75 -12.16 3.68
CA VAL A 526 10.50 -11.16 2.66
C VAL A 526 9.81 -9.94 3.27
N PHE A 527 10.16 -8.77 2.74
CA PHE A 527 9.39 -7.53 2.95
C PHE A 527 8.35 -7.38 1.85
N SER A 528 7.42 -6.44 2.01
CA SER A 528 6.57 -5.94 0.93
C SER A 528 7.17 -4.65 0.36
N PRO A 529 8.15 -4.72 -0.57
CA PRO A 529 8.96 -3.59 -0.99
C PRO A 529 8.26 -2.74 -2.06
N HIS A 530 7.01 -2.38 -1.81
CA HIS A 530 6.26 -1.49 -2.70
C HIS A 530 6.71 -0.03 -2.58
N GLY A 531 6.18 0.84 -3.44
CA GLY A 531 6.60 2.21 -3.60
C GLY A 531 6.67 3.06 -2.32
N GLU A 532 5.84 2.79 -1.31
CA GLU A 532 5.83 3.52 -0.04
C GLU A 532 6.80 2.92 0.99
N ASN A 533 6.93 1.58 1.07
CA ASN A 533 7.67 0.89 2.13
C ASN A 533 9.15 0.67 1.82
N ALA A 534 9.55 0.83 0.56
CA ALA A 534 10.94 0.87 0.15
C ALA A 534 11.39 2.32 -0.10
N ILE A 535 12.48 2.68 0.54
CA ILE A 535 13.07 4.02 0.52
C ILE A 535 14.48 3.90 -0.01
N VAL A 536 14.82 4.70 -1.02
CA VAL A 536 16.18 4.79 -1.55
C VAL A 536 16.91 5.93 -0.86
N VAL A 537 18.10 5.66 -0.39
CA VAL A 537 19.05 6.66 0.09
C VAL A 537 19.98 7.02 -1.06
N PHE A 538 20.14 8.30 -1.28
CA PHE A 538 21.00 8.90 -2.29
C PHE A 538 22.12 9.68 -1.62
N ASP A 539 23.29 9.72 -2.27
CA ASP A 539 24.37 10.60 -1.87
C ASP A 539 24.07 12.08 -2.26
N ASP A 540 25.02 12.96 -2.02
CA ASP A 540 24.94 14.40 -2.31
C ASP A 540 24.91 14.73 -3.83
N HIS A 541 25.18 13.74 -4.68
CA HIS A 541 25.07 13.81 -6.15
C HIS A 541 23.84 13.11 -6.70
N ASP A 542 22.84 12.81 -5.89
CA ASP A 542 21.62 12.09 -6.28
C ASP A 542 21.89 10.68 -6.88
N VAL A 543 23.00 10.02 -6.49
CA VAL A 543 23.32 8.64 -6.86
C VAL A 543 22.75 7.69 -5.80
N PRO A 544 21.99 6.63 -6.17
CA PRO A 544 21.46 5.64 -5.23
C PRO A 544 22.59 4.87 -4.54
N VAL A 545 22.54 4.76 -3.19
CA VAL A 545 23.61 4.12 -2.39
C VAL A 545 23.12 3.01 -1.48
N ARG A 546 21.91 3.13 -0.89
CA ARG A 546 21.39 2.15 0.08
C ARG A 546 19.88 2.05 0.03
N LEU A 547 19.37 0.92 0.52
CA LEU A 547 17.96 0.68 0.77
C LEU A 547 17.60 0.94 2.24
N ALA A 548 16.48 1.59 2.48
CA ALA A 548 15.79 1.56 3.77
C ALA A 548 14.38 0.93 3.59
N VAL A 549 13.94 0.13 4.56
CA VAL A 549 12.62 -0.50 4.57
C VAL A 549 11.89 -0.22 5.88
N LYS A 550 10.56 -0.17 5.81
CA LYS A 550 9.67 0.12 6.94
C LYS A 550 8.46 -0.82 6.97
N ASP A 551 7.66 -0.78 8.04
CA ASP A 551 6.39 -1.51 8.23
C ASP A 551 6.58 -3.04 8.41
N PHE A 552 7.31 -3.45 9.44
CA PHE A 552 7.69 -4.85 9.60
C PHE A 552 6.54 -5.74 10.06
N VAL A 553 5.78 -5.34 11.07
CA VAL A 553 4.73 -6.21 11.62
C VAL A 553 3.57 -6.48 10.65
N ASP A 554 3.34 -5.57 9.72
CA ASP A 554 2.29 -5.74 8.70
C ASP A 554 2.81 -6.43 7.42
N ASP A 555 4.10 -6.28 7.07
CA ASP A 555 4.64 -6.57 5.74
C ASP A 555 5.78 -7.60 5.70
N VAL A 556 6.32 -8.02 6.86
CA VAL A 556 7.30 -9.12 6.90
C VAL A 556 6.55 -10.45 6.89
N ASN A 557 6.93 -11.32 5.96
CA ASN A 557 6.41 -12.67 5.84
C ASN A 557 7.58 -13.67 5.82
N VAL A 558 7.35 -14.89 6.26
CA VAL A 558 8.36 -15.93 6.39
C VAL A 558 7.95 -17.21 5.65
N SER A 559 8.94 -18.00 5.25
CA SER A 559 8.70 -19.26 4.57
C SER A 559 7.97 -20.26 5.46
N ALA A 560 6.94 -20.92 4.90
CA ALA A 560 6.26 -22.05 5.52
C ALA A 560 7.17 -23.29 5.59
N ASP A 561 8.11 -23.44 4.65
CA ASP A 561 9.11 -24.49 4.70
C ASP A 561 10.14 -24.12 5.77
N PRO A 562 10.39 -25.01 6.75
CA PRO A 562 11.27 -24.71 7.86
C PRO A 562 12.70 -24.48 7.39
N LEU A 563 13.29 -23.36 7.81
CA LEU A 563 14.69 -23.04 7.54
C LEU A 563 15.48 -23.01 8.84
N PRO A 564 16.76 -23.45 8.85
CA PRO A 564 17.59 -23.42 10.06
C PRO A 564 17.69 -22.02 10.67
N GLU A 565 17.66 -20.99 9.85
CA GLU A 565 17.77 -19.58 10.24
C GLU A 565 16.54 -19.11 11.07
N HIS A 566 15.39 -19.81 10.96
CA HIS A 566 14.20 -19.50 11.76
C HIS A 566 14.29 -20.05 13.21
N ALA A 567 15.33 -20.81 13.55
CA ALA A 567 15.49 -21.35 14.92
C ALA A 567 15.65 -20.25 15.98
N THR A 568 16.10 -19.05 15.59
CA THR A 568 16.28 -17.90 16.50
C THR A 568 15.03 -17.02 16.60
N MET A 569 13.95 -17.33 15.87
CA MET A 569 12.73 -16.54 15.87
C MET A 569 11.98 -16.74 17.18
N PRO A 570 11.70 -15.65 17.95
CA PRO A 570 10.91 -15.73 19.18
C PRO A 570 9.46 -16.19 18.91
N ASP A 571 8.83 -16.82 19.90
CA ASP A 571 7.47 -17.36 19.74
C ASP A 571 6.42 -16.27 19.50
N ASP A 572 6.55 -15.11 20.11
CA ASP A 572 5.65 -13.97 19.91
C ASP A 572 5.78 -13.39 18.48
N VAL A 573 6.95 -13.45 17.88
CA VAL A 573 7.18 -13.11 16.46
C VAL A 573 6.56 -14.17 15.55
N ARG A 574 6.82 -15.44 15.83
CA ARG A 574 6.32 -16.60 15.06
C ARG A 574 4.80 -16.64 14.99
N ASN A 575 4.14 -16.26 16.08
CA ASN A 575 2.67 -16.30 16.19
C ASN A 575 1.97 -15.15 15.42
N VAL A 576 2.70 -14.12 15.01
CA VAL A 576 2.14 -12.91 14.38
C VAL A 576 2.50 -12.79 12.89
N LEU A 577 3.73 -13.18 12.51
CA LEU A 577 4.14 -13.13 11.12
C LEU A 577 3.40 -14.17 10.29
N LEU A 578 2.99 -13.78 9.09
CA LEU A 578 2.38 -14.70 8.15
C LEU A 578 3.43 -15.65 7.60
N THR A 579 3.04 -16.93 7.53
CA THR A 579 3.85 -18.01 7.00
C THR A 579 3.30 -18.38 5.63
N GLU A 580 4.13 -18.27 4.59
CA GLU A 580 3.70 -18.44 3.20
C GLU A 580 4.51 -19.51 2.48
N PRO A 581 3.92 -20.26 1.56
CA PRO A 581 4.65 -21.17 0.69
C PRO A 581 5.76 -20.43 -0.07
N PRO A 582 6.91 -21.05 -0.35
CA PRO A 582 8.05 -20.40 -1.02
C PRO A 582 7.68 -19.69 -2.33
N ALA A 583 6.83 -20.32 -3.17
CA ALA A 583 6.37 -19.70 -4.42
C ALA A 583 5.55 -18.43 -4.18
N PHE A 584 4.73 -18.38 -3.11
CA PHE A 584 3.95 -17.20 -2.76
C PHE A 584 4.84 -16.14 -2.09
N LEU A 585 5.88 -16.55 -1.35
CA LEU A 585 6.83 -15.63 -0.73
C LEU A 585 7.56 -14.80 -1.80
N THR A 586 7.94 -15.39 -2.93
CA THR A 586 8.55 -14.65 -4.05
C THR A 586 7.59 -13.62 -4.65
N GLN A 587 6.29 -13.85 -4.55
CA GLN A 587 5.27 -12.96 -5.07
C GLN A 587 5.29 -11.56 -4.42
N PHE A 588 5.76 -11.44 -3.18
CA PHE A 588 5.92 -10.12 -2.53
C PHE A 588 6.95 -9.24 -3.24
N ILE A 589 8.06 -9.82 -3.73
CA ILE A 589 9.04 -9.08 -4.54
C ILE A 589 8.48 -8.83 -5.95
N HIS A 590 7.88 -9.84 -6.58
CA HIS A 590 7.29 -9.69 -7.91
C HIS A 590 6.21 -8.60 -7.90
N SER A 591 5.22 -8.70 -7.01
CA SER A 591 4.08 -7.78 -7.00
C SER A 591 4.40 -6.44 -6.34
N GLY A 592 5.16 -6.44 -5.24
CA GLY A 592 5.50 -5.20 -4.54
C GLY A 592 6.47 -4.32 -5.32
N LEU A 593 7.58 -4.91 -5.80
CA LEU A 593 8.64 -4.16 -6.45
C LEU A 593 8.52 -4.17 -7.97
N PHE A 594 8.49 -5.36 -8.60
CA PHE A 594 8.58 -5.43 -10.06
C PHE A 594 7.30 -4.98 -10.74
N VAL A 595 6.14 -5.47 -10.31
CA VAL A 595 4.85 -5.05 -10.87
C VAL A 595 4.37 -3.72 -10.26
N GLY A 596 4.54 -3.53 -8.95
CA GLY A 596 4.06 -2.34 -8.24
C GLY A 596 4.88 -1.07 -8.48
N VAL A 597 6.17 -1.19 -8.88
CA VAL A 597 7.05 -0.04 -9.11
C VAL A 597 7.73 -0.12 -10.47
N PHE A 598 8.51 -1.19 -10.76
CA PHE A 598 9.36 -1.23 -11.94
C PHE A 598 8.57 -1.30 -13.26
N ARG A 599 7.39 -1.90 -13.26
CA ARG A 599 6.47 -1.89 -14.40
C ARG A 599 6.09 -0.47 -14.86
N TYR A 600 6.13 0.50 -13.96
CA TYR A 600 5.89 1.92 -14.26
C TYR A 600 7.18 2.69 -14.52
N LEU A 601 8.26 2.31 -13.83
CA LEU A 601 9.55 2.99 -13.96
C LEU A 601 10.23 2.67 -15.29
N ALA A 602 10.17 1.42 -15.77
CA ALA A 602 10.83 0.99 -17.00
C ALA A 602 10.38 1.80 -18.23
N PRO A 603 9.06 1.99 -18.49
CA PRO A 603 8.61 2.85 -19.58
C PRO A 603 9.02 4.32 -19.43
N LEU A 604 9.06 4.87 -18.20
CA LEU A 604 9.55 6.24 -17.99
C LEU A 604 11.04 6.36 -18.36
N CYS A 605 11.84 5.33 -18.04
CA CYS A 605 13.25 5.29 -18.41
C CYS A 605 13.43 5.19 -19.93
N GLU A 606 12.58 4.42 -20.61
CA GLU A 606 12.61 4.35 -22.08
C GLU A 606 12.25 5.69 -22.72
N GLU A 607 11.14 6.30 -22.32
CA GLU A 607 10.62 7.54 -22.87
C GLU A 607 11.55 8.75 -22.62
N GLN A 608 12.21 8.82 -21.46
CA GLN A 608 12.90 10.03 -21.02
C GLN A 608 14.41 9.88 -20.86
N LEU A 609 14.91 8.66 -20.73
CA LEU A 609 16.32 8.38 -20.56
C LEU A 609 16.91 7.61 -21.74
N GLY A 610 16.07 7.16 -22.70
CA GLY A 610 16.51 6.38 -23.85
C GLY A 610 17.03 4.99 -23.48
N VAL A 611 16.62 4.44 -22.32
CA VAL A 611 16.96 3.07 -21.91
C VAL A 611 15.80 2.16 -22.28
N PRO A 612 15.94 1.30 -23.31
CA PRO A 612 14.87 0.40 -23.73
C PRO A 612 14.37 -0.46 -22.58
N GLU A 613 13.06 -0.75 -22.54
CA GLU A 613 12.46 -1.56 -21.49
C GLU A 613 13.15 -2.94 -21.35
N ALA A 614 13.54 -3.55 -22.47
CA ALA A 614 14.29 -4.81 -22.48
C ALA A 614 15.66 -4.68 -21.79
N GLU A 615 16.37 -3.55 -21.96
CA GLU A 615 17.64 -3.28 -21.27
C GLU A 615 17.41 -3.06 -19.78
N PHE A 616 16.36 -2.33 -19.39
CA PHE A 616 15.98 -2.14 -17.99
C PHE A 616 15.83 -3.49 -17.28
N TRP A 617 15.03 -4.42 -17.84
CA TRP A 617 14.81 -5.74 -17.25
C TRP A 617 16.07 -6.63 -17.27
N ALA A 618 16.91 -6.48 -18.31
CA ALA A 618 18.21 -7.15 -18.35
C ALA A 618 19.13 -6.70 -17.20
N LEU A 619 19.13 -5.40 -16.85
CA LEU A 619 19.87 -4.87 -15.70
C LEU A 619 19.36 -5.42 -14.37
N VAL A 620 18.03 -5.48 -14.19
CA VAL A 620 17.41 -6.10 -13.00
C VAL A 620 17.84 -7.55 -12.87
N ARG A 621 17.70 -8.34 -13.96
CA ARG A 621 18.11 -9.75 -13.99
C ARG A 621 19.60 -9.93 -13.69
N ALA A 622 20.43 -9.09 -14.26
CA ALA A 622 21.89 -9.15 -14.03
C ALA A 622 22.24 -8.99 -12.56
N GLU A 623 21.52 -8.16 -11.81
CA GLU A 623 21.74 -7.99 -10.37
C GLU A 623 21.31 -9.23 -9.58
N ILE A 624 20.17 -9.86 -9.94
CA ILE A 624 19.74 -11.12 -9.32
C ILE A 624 20.80 -12.20 -9.53
N VAL A 625 21.25 -12.40 -10.77
CA VAL A 625 22.27 -13.41 -11.12
C VAL A 625 23.61 -13.11 -10.43
N ARG A 626 23.99 -11.83 -10.31
CA ARG A 626 25.20 -11.43 -9.57
C ARG A 626 25.12 -11.81 -8.10
N HIS A 627 23.96 -11.59 -7.47
CA HIS A 627 23.74 -12.01 -6.09
C HIS A 627 23.85 -13.55 -5.94
N GLN A 628 23.19 -14.31 -6.83
CA GLN A 628 23.28 -15.78 -6.84
C GLN A 628 24.70 -16.29 -7.04
N ALA A 629 25.46 -15.66 -7.93
CA ALA A 629 26.89 -16.01 -8.14
C ALA A 629 27.77 -15.70 -6.92
N ARG A 630 27.40 -14.73 -6.09
CA ARG A 630 28.12 -14.36 -4.87
C ARG A 630 27.94 -15.38 -3.75
N PHE A 631 26.82 -16.07 -3.68
CA PHE A 631 26.46 -17.04 -2.64
C PHE A 631 26.08 -18.40 -3.23
N PRO A 632 27.04 -19.09 -3.89
CA PRO A 632 26.77 -20.36 -4.57
C PRO A 632 26.27 -21.46 -3.63
N GLU A 633 26.53 -21.35 -2.33
CA GLU A 633 26.04 -22.26 -1.30
C GLU A 633 24.50 -22.21 -1.10
N LEU A 634 23.83 -21.16 -1.58
CA LEU A 634 22.38 -21.00 -1.50
C LEU A 634 21.63 -21.55 -2.73
N LYS A 635 22.26 -22.38 -3.57
CA LYS A 635 21.68 -22.85 -4.83
C LYS A 635 20.29 -23.48 -4.64
N GLU A 636 20.11 -24.33 -3.63
CA GLU A 636 18.80 -24.95 -3.35
C GLU A 636 17.73 -23.92 -2.97
N ARG A 637 18.15 -22.79 -2.36
CA ARG A 637 17.25 -21.69 -2.04
C ARG A 637 16.83 -20.90 -3.29
N TYR A 638 17.69 -20.81 -4.31
CA TYR A 638 17.37 -20.16 -5.59
C TYR A 638 16.34 -20.98 -6.38
N GLU A 639 16.37 -22.30 -6.26
CA GLU A 639 15.39 -23.20 -6.84
C GLU A 639 14.05 -23.15 -6.07
N MET A 640 14.12 -23.01 -4.74
CA MET A 640 12.95 -22.89 -3.85
C MET A 640 12.23 -21.54 -4.04
N PHE A 641 12.98 -20.45 -4.15
CA PHE A 641 12.48 -19.07 -4.30
C PHE A 641 12.80 -18.53 -5.70
N ASP A 642 12.30 -19.18 -6.75
CA ASP A 642 12.66 -18.84 -8.14
C ASP A 642 12.00 -17.54 -8.60
N LEU A 643 12.77 -16.44 -8.59
CA LEU A 643 12.36 -15.16 -9.16
C LEU A 643 12.44 -15.10 -10.69
N LEU A 644 13.06 -16.09 -11.34
CA LEU A 644 13.29 -16.11 -12.79
C LEU A 644 12.33 -17.06 -13.52
N THR A 645 11.30 -17.53 -12.85
CA THR A 645 10.21 -18.36 -13.42
C THR A 645 9.61 -17.71 -14.68
N PRO A 646 9.17 -18.50 -15.68
CA PRO A 646 8.65 -17.96 -16.96
C PRO A 646 7.41 -17.09 -16.80
N ARG A 647 6.56 -17.40 -15.84
CA ARG A 647 5.31 -16.69 -15.57
C ARG A 647 5.15 -16.50 -14.07
N ILE A 648 4.50 -15.43 -13.68
CA ILE A 648 4.15 -15.13 -12.30
C ILE A 648 2.63 -15.01 -12.16
N GLU A 649 2.11 -15.18 -10.96
CA GLU A 649 0.71 -14.90 -10.66
C GLU A 649 0.38 -13.42 -10.86
N ARG A 650 -0.77 -13.15 -11.49
CA ARG A 650 -1.29 -11.80 -11.66
C ARG A 650 -2.11 -11.44 -10.41
N LEU A 651 -1.54 -10.64 -9.52
CA LEU A 651 -2.32 -10.00 -8.47
C LEU A 651 -3.21 -8.91 -9.05
N CYS A 652 -4.42 -8.76 -8.50
CA CYS A 652 -5.47 -7.89 -9.04
C CYS A 652 -6.05 -7.02 -7.94
N LEU A 653 -5.44 -5.86 -7.69
CA LEU A 653 -5.82 -4.96 -6.59
C LEU A 653 -7.14 -4.23 -6.86
N ASN A 654 -7.44 -3.91 -8.12
CA ASN A 654 -8.72 -3.28 -8.49
C ASN A 654 -9.87 -4.29 -8.43
N ARG A 655 -9.66 -5.55 -8.84
CA ARG A 655 -10.66 -6.62 -8.67
C ARG A 655 -11.05 -6.83 -7.22
N ASN A 656 -10.12 -6.73 -6.26
CA ASN A 656 -10.44 -6.78 -4.84
C ASN A 656 -11.51 -5.77 -4.47
N ARG A 657 -11.42 -4.55 -5.03
CA ARG A 657 -12.35 -3.47 -4.74
C ARG A 657 -13.68 -3.63 -5.45
N LEU A 658 -13.65 -4.07 -6.70
CA LEU A 658 -14.83 -4.11 -7.57
C LEU A 658 -15.65 -5.39 -7.41
N HIS A 659 -15.00 -6.55 -7.21
CA HIS A 659 -15.66 -7.86 -7.34
C HIS A 659 -15.63 -8.72 -6.06
N LEU A 660 -14.83 -8.38 -5.05
CA LEU A 660 -14.62 -9.21 -3.85
C LEU A 660 -15.16 -8.54 -2.57
N ASP A 661 -16.37 -8.02 -2.61
CA ASP A 661 -17.03 -7.42 -1.45
C ASP A 661 -16.17 -6.36 -0.73
N GLY A 662 -15.43 -5.54 -1.48
CA GLY A 662 -14.47 -4.57 -0.99
C GLY A 662 -15.04 -3.53 -0.01
N TYR A 663 -16.37 -3.43 0.09
CA TYR A 663 -17.09 -2.46 0.93
C TYR A 663 -17.90 -3.12 2.06
N ARG A 664 -17.92 -4.44 2.13
CA ARG A 664 -18.68 -5.15 3.17
C ARG A 664 -17.86 -5.32 4.44
N ASP A 665 -18.55 -5.25 5.57
CA ASP A 665 -18.00 -5.62 6.86
C ASP A 665 -17.64 -7.10 6.88
N ARG A 666 -16.49 -7.44 7.46
CA ARG A 666 -15.98 -8.81 7.55
C ARG A 666 -15.14 -8.98 8.82
N PRO A 667 -15.05 -10.22 9.36
CA PRO A 667 -14.27 -10.47 10.60
C PRO A 667 -12.76 -10.36 10.39
N GLU A 668 -12.27 -10.52 9.12
CA GLU A 668 -10.83 -10.55 8.79
C GLU A 668 -10.50 -9.58 7.65
N ARG A 669 -9.24 -9.16 7.59
CA ARG A 669 -8.74 -8.31 6.49
C ARG A 669 -8.74 -9.07 5.16
N PRO A 670 -9.06 -8.43 4.02
CA PRO A 670 -9.07 -9.09 2.71
C PRO A 670 -7.64 -9.44 2.25
N HIS A 671 -7.52 -10.60 1.60
CA HIS A 671 -6.34 -10.97 0.84
C HIS A 671 -6.37 -10.40 -0.58
N ALA A 672 -5.20 -10.27 -1.22
CA ALA A 672 -5.13 -9.84 -2.61
C ALA A 672 -5.69 -10.92 -3.55
N ALA A 673 -6.50 -10.50 -4.54
CA ALA A 673 -7.02 -11.40 -5.56
C ALA A 673 -5.90 -11.83 -6.53
N VAL A 674 -5.95 -13.10 -6.93
CA VAL A 674 -5.11 -13.66 -8.02
C VAL A 674 -6.03 -14.01 -9.19
N HIS A 675 -5.68 -13.58 -10.40
CA HIS A 675 -6.40 -13.92 -11.61
C HIS A 675 -5.45 -14.22 -12.78
N GLY A 676 -5.24 -15.50 -13.03
CA GLY A 676 -4.35 -15.95 -14.09
C GLY A 676 -2.87 -15.63 -13.83
N THR A 677 -2.08 -15.59 -14.88
CA THR A 677 -0.64 -15.34 -14.82
C THR A 677 -0.20 -14.39 -15.91
N VAL A 678 0.94 -13.71 -15.70
CA VAL A 678 1.58 -12.83 -16.68
C VAL A 678 2.98 -13.32 -17.03
N PRO A 679 3.48 -13.05 -18.25
CA PRO A 679 4.87 -13.34 -18.60
C PRO A 679 5.83 -12.56 -17.69
N ASN A 680 6.90 -13.21 -17.27
CA ASN A 680 7.95 -12.61 -16.47
C ASN A 680 9.09 -12.12 -17.39
N PRO A 681 9.35 -10.82 -17.52
CA PRO A 681 10.42 -10.31 -18.38
C PRO A 681 11.82 -10.73 -17.91
N LEU A 682 11.96 -11.14 -16.64
CA LEU A 682 13.22 -11.61 -16.07
C LEU A 682 13.58 -13.03 -16.52
N HIS A 683 12.64 -13.81 -17.07
CA HIS A 683 12.91 -15.19 -17.52
C HIS A 683 13.81 -15.24 -18.75
N ARG A 684 13.81 -14.19 -19.59
CA ARG A 684 14.62 -14.17 -20.82
C ARG A 684 16.09 -13.92 -20.48
N PRO A 685 17.03 -14.65 -21.11
CA PRO A 685 18.48 -14.44 -20.93
C PRO A 685 18.94 -13.11 -21.53
#